data_9020c3c7c63013925b612a8b2c10ef1c
#
_entry.id   9020c3c7c63013925b612a8b2c10ef1c
#
_cell.length_a   1.000
_cell.length_b   1.000
_cell.length_c   1.000
_cell.angle_alpha   90.00
_cell.angle_beta   90.00
_cell.angle_gamma   90.00
#
_symmetry.space_group_name_H-M   'P 1'
#
loop_
_entity.id
_entity.type
_entity.pdbx_description
1 polymer ?
#
loop_
_entity_poly.entity_id
_entity_poly.type
_entity_poly.pdbx_seq_one_letter_code
_entity_poly.pdbx_strand_id
1 'polypeptide(L)'
;MKKSYGVNELRRMYLEFFESKGHLAMKSFSLVPHNDNSLLLINAGMAPLKPYFTGQEIPPRRRVTTCQKCVRTGDIENVGKTARHLTFFEMLGNFSFGDYFKHEAIAWSWEFLTKVLGLEEDRLYPSIYGEDDEAFDIWTKEVGVAPEKITRFYRDPETGECDNFWEHGAGPCGPCSEIYYDRGEKYGCGKPDCKVGCDCDRFMEVWNNVFTQFNGDGHGGYEELENKNIDTGMGLERLAVVMQDVDSVFDIDTMKAIRDKVCGLCGKTYQTDALDDVSIRLITDHIRSSTFLISDGVMPSNEGRGYVLRRIIRRAARHGRMLGIEGTFLAKIAQVVIDESKDGYPELEEKKDFILKVLTQEEEKFAKTIDQGLNILSEMEEKMQSEGKKVLSGEDAFKLYDTYGFPIDLTEEILEEKGFSYDEAGFEACMEKQRQTARGARKETNYMGADANVYNDIDSPITTEFIGYDCLDSREKVAFLTTQDEVVEALSDGDKGSIIVAKTPFYATMGGQQGDKGIIKSATGTFVVEDTVKVVGNRVAHVGYVSEGMISSDDEVELHVDKVLRAKTCRNHSATHLLQKALREVLGTHVEQAGSYQDGERTRFDFSHFSAMTADEIAKVEAIVNEKIAEAIPVETAVMSVDEAKKTGAMALFGEKYGEKVRVVSMGDFSKEFCGGTHVKNTGEISAFKIISESGVAAGVRRIEAITGDNVFAYYAKLEDELNQAAKVVKSTPANLVDRLEHLMAELKALQSENESLKSKAAKDALGDVMDQVAEVKGVKLLATSVDGVDMNGLRDLGDQLKEKLGDGVVVIASSCDGKVNLIAMATDNAMAAGAHAGNLIKAIASKVGGGGGGRPNMAQAGGKNPAGIPDAIAEAKTALEGMLK
;
A
#
# COMPACT_ATOMS: atom_id res chain seq x y z
N MET A 1 18.21 14.96 46.11
CA MET A 1 17.41 14.10 45.22
C MET A 1 17.67 14.56 43.81
N LYS A 2 18.15 13.70 42.96
CA LYS A 2 18.26 13.96 41.53
C LYS A 2 16.89 14.39 41.02
N LYS A 3 16.78 15.51 40.31
CA LYS A 3 15.49 15.90 39.68
C LYS A 3 15.21 14.91 38.58
N SER A 4 14.04 14.30 38.60
CA SER A 4 13.55 13.45 37.53
C SER A 4 12.62 14.27 36.64
N TYR A 5 12.87 14.31 35.35
CA TYR A 5 12.07 15.05 34.37
C TYR A 5 11.41 14.06 33.39
N GLY A 6 10.17 14.33 33.04
CA GLY A 6 9.46 13.57 32.01
C GLY A 6 9.93 13.90 30.59
N VAL A 7 9.66 13.01 29.63
CA VAL A 7 10.06 13.18 28.21
C VAL A 7 9.52 14.50 27.63
N ASN A 8 8.25 14.83 27.85
CA ASN A 8 7.66 16.08 27.35
C ASN A 8 8.27 17.32 28.00
N GLU A 9 8.68 17.23 29.28
CA GLU A 9 9.36 18.30 29.99
C GLU A 9 10.78 18.50 29.46
N LEU A 10 11.54 17.43 29.25
CA LEU A 10 12.89 17.48 28.66
C LEU A 10 12.88 18.10 27.25
N ARG A 11 11.92 17.74 26.41
CA ARG A 11 11.75 18.35 25.09
C ARG A 11 11.56 19.85 25.19
N ARG A 12 10.67 20.31 26.05
CA ARG A 12 10.40 21.74 26.26
C ARG A 12 11.63 22.46 26.81
N MET A 13 12.27 21.91 27.83
CA MET A 13 13.48 22.51 28.43
C MET A 13 14.62 22.72 27.44
N TYR A 14 14.81 21.76 26.53
CA TYR A 14 15.81 21.86 25.47
C TYR A 14 15.51 22.99 24.49
N LEU A 15 14.29 23.03 23.98
CA LEU A 15 13.88 24.06 23.01
C LEU A 15 13.95 25.46 23.65
N GLU A 16 13.43 25.64 24.86
CA GLU A 16 13.50 26.90 25.62
C GLU A 16 14.94 27.35 25.91
N PHE A 17 15.84 26.40 26.23
CA PHE A 17 17.25 26.71 26.43
C PHE A 17 17.90 27.28 25.17
N PHE A 18 17.70 26.63 24.02
CA PHE A 18 18.27 27.12 22.77
C PHE A 18 17.58 28.37 22.22
N GLU A 19 16.29 28.58 22.49
CA GLU A 19 15.65 29.88 22.24
C GLU A 19 16.30 30.99 23.04
N SER A 20 16.69 30.73 24.29
CA SER A 20 17.45 31.70 25.14
C SER A 20 18.84 32.04 24.57
N LYS A 21 19.41 31.12 23.75
CA LYS A 21 20.66 31.32 22.99
C LYS A 21 20.45 31.96 21.60
N GLY A 22 19.21 32.38 21.29
CA GLY A 22 18.85 33.06 20.05
C GLY A 22 18.45 32.17 18.89
N HIS A 23 18.22 30.86 19.10
CA HIS A 23 17.76 29.95 18.09
C HIS A 23 16.24 30.15 17.81
N LEU A 24 15.84 29.85 16.58
CA LEU A 24 14.43 29.72 16.22
C LEU A 24 14.00 28.26 16.47
N ALA A 25 13.05 28.04 17.38
CA ALA A 25 12.46 26.73 17.56
C ALA A 25 11.53 26.44 16.37
N MET A 26 11.84 25.41 15.61
CA MET A 26 11.04 24.94 14.49
C MET A 26 10.27 23.69 14.89
N LYS A 27 9.07 23.54 14.34
CA LYS A 27 8.30 22.28 14.47
C LYS A 27 9.05 21.13 13.81
N SER A 28 8.83 19.92 14.31
CA SER A 28 9.31 18.70 13.64
C SER A 28 8.79 18.63 12.20
N PHE A 29 9.68 18.30 11.29
CA PHE A 29 9.30 17.99 9.92
C PHE A 29 8.63 16.62 9.86
N SER A 30 7.94 16.36 8.73
CA SER A 30 7.37 15.04 8.45
C SER A 30 8.47 13.97 8.38
N LEU A 31 8.14 12.75 8.78
CA LEU A 31 8.99 11.56 8.56
C LEU A 31 9.20 11.24 7.08
N VAL A 32 8.32 11.74 6.21
CA VAL A 32 8.43 11.61 4.76
C VAL A 32 9.34 12.70 4.23
N PRO A 33 10.53 12.36 3.66
CA PRO A 33 11.46 13.37 3.13
C PRO A 33 10.84 14.16 1.98
N HIS A 34 11.05 15.46 1.97
CA HIS A 34 10.70 16.34 0.85
C HIS A 34 11.94 16.57 -0.01
N ASN A 35 11.82 16.34 -1.32
CA ASN A 35 12.87 16.59 -2.33
C ASN A 35 14.20 15.84 -2.12
N ASP A 36 14.24 14.82 -1.28
CA ASP A 36 15.41 13.94 -1.10
C ASP A 36 15.02 12.48 -1.40
N ASN A 37 15.39 12.00 -2.59
CA ASN A 37 15.15 10.62 -3.02
C ASN A 37 16.19 9.64 -2.48
N SER A 38 17.24 10.12 -1.79
CA SER A 38 18.26 9.25 -1.19
C SER A 38 17.79 8.63 0.13
N LEU A 39 16.78 9.23 0.78
CA LEU A 39 16.22 8.78 2.03
C LEU A 39 14.81 8.20 1.86
N LEU A 40 14.60 7.04 2.41
CA LEU A 40 13.26 6.44 2.48
C LEU A 40 12.39 7.15 3.53
N LEU A 41 12.96 7.40 4.70
CA LEU A 41 12.36 8.10 5.85
C LEU A 41 13.41 9.00 6.50
N ILE A 42 12.98 10.05 7.17
CA ILE A 42 13.88 10.94 7.94
C ILE A 42 14.47 10.15 9.10
N ASN A 43 15.81 10.05 9.14
CA ASN A 43 16.58 9.25 10.09
C ASN A 43 17.51 10.07 11.01
N ALA A 44 17.61 11.38 10.78
CA ALA A 44 18.43 12.30 11.56
C ALA A 44 17.83 13.71 11.61
N GLY A 45 18.19 14.50 12.63
CA GLY A 45 17.69 15.87 12.83
C GLY A 45 18.04 16.82 11.70
N MET A 46 19.24 16.67 11.12
CA MET A 46 19.73 17.52 10.04
C MET A 46 19.12 17.19 8.66
N ALA A 47 18.59 15.98 8.45
CA ALA A 47 18.17 15.53 7.13
C ALA A 47 17.18 16.51 6.44
N PRO A 48 16.12 17.01 7.09
CA PRO A 48 15.24 18.00 6.48
C PRO A 48 15.86 19.40 6.32
N LEU A 49 17.00 19.68 6.97
CA LEU A 49 17.69 20.95 6.94
C LEU A 49 18.89 20.98 5.97
N LYS A 50 19.18 19.87 5.30
CA LYS A 50 20.30 19.69 4.37
C LYS A 50 20.44 20.83 3.33
N PRO A 51 19.35 21.38 2.72
CA PRO A 51 19.46 22.52 1.82
C PRO A 51 20.07 23.79 2.43
N TYR A 52 19.92 23.99 3.74
CA TYR A 52 20.52 25.14 4.44
C TYR A 52 22.03 24.96 4.67
N PHE A 53 22.45 23.72 4.93
CA PHE A 53 23.88 23.37 5.08
C PHE A 53 24.66 23.53 3.77
N THR A 54 24.02 23.22 2.65
CA THR A 54 24.62 23.30 1.31
C THR A 54 24.47 24.68 0.65
N GLY A 55 23.76 25.61 1.29
CA GLY A 55 23.49 26.95 0.73
C GLY A 55 22.48 26.96 -0.43
N GLN A 56 21.79 25.83 -0.71
CA GLN A 56 20.75 25.76 -1.72
C GLN A 56 19.52 26.58 -1.34
N GLU A 57 19.24 26.69 -0.05
CA GLU A 57 18.15 27.50 0.50
C GLU A 57 18.70 28.41 1.62
N ILE A 58 18.07 29.57 1.79
CA ILE A 58 18.38 30.49 2.90
C ILE A 58 17.59 30.04 4.14
N PRO A 59 18.25 29.74 5.26
CA PRO A 59 17.52 29.36 6.48
C PRO A 59 16.69 30.54 7.02
N PRO A 60 15.54 30.27 7.67
CA PRO A 60 14.67 31.30 8.24
C PRO A 60 15.38 32.10 9.34
N ARG A 61 16.38 31.50 9.96
CA ARG A 61 17.36 32.11 10.91
C ARG A 61 18.65 31.30 10.88
N ARG A 62 19.80 31.95 11.07
CA ARG A 62 21.09 31.23 11.10
C ARG A 62 21.24 30.27 12.29
N ARG A 63 20.43 30.42 13.33
CA ARG A 63 20.35 29.53 14.51
C ARG A 63 18.98 28.91 14.56
N VAL A 64 18.91 27.59 14.49
CA VAL A 64 17.65 26.82 14.54
C VAL A 64 17.77 25.73 15.59
N THR A 65 16.68 25.42 16.27
CA THR A 65 16.57 24.24 17.14
C THR A 65 15.30 23.47 16.83
N THR A 66 15.37 22.14 16.91
CA THR A 66 14.24 21.24 16.64
C THR A 66 14.22 20.08 17.62
N CYS A 67 13.04 19.48 17.78
CA CYS A 67 12.89 18.11 18.23
C CYS A 67 12.32 17.32 17.05
N GLN A 68 13.19 16.65 16.29
CA GLN A 68 12.85 16.00 15.02
C GLN A 68 12.46 14.55 15.23
N LYS A 69 11.29 14.16 14.68
CA LYS A 69 10.87 12.77 14.52
C LYS A 69 11.83 12.04 13.59
N CYS A 70 12.33 10.89 14.01
CA CYS A 70 13.26 10.07 13.24
C CYS A 70 12.84 8.61 13.23
N VAL A 71 13.10 7.91 12.10
CA VAL A 71 12.90 6.47 11.95
C VAL A 71 14.17 5.84 11.38
N ARG A 72 14.72 4.83 12.08
CA ARG A 72 15.84 4.01 11.62
C ARG A 72 15.39 2.58 11.37
N THR A 73 15.36 2.18 10.11
CA THR A 73 14.90 0.84 9.71
C THR A 73 15.93 -0.25 9.96
N GLY A 74 17.21 0.07 9.98
CA GLY A 74 18.30 -0.88 10.30
C GLY A 74 18.26 -1.39 11.75
N ASP A 75 17.64 -0.65 12.66
CA ASP A 75 17.55 -1.03 14.07
C ASP A 75 16.37 -1.96 14.41
N ILE A 76 15.46 -2.21 13.46
CA ILE A 76 14.22 -2.99 13.70
C ILE A 76 14.50 -4.37 14.31
N GLU A 77 15.56 -5.06 13.88
CA GLU A 77 15.92 -6.39 14.36
C GLU A 77 16.50 -6.40 15.78
N ASN A 78 17.02 -5.26 16.24
CA ASN A 78 17.59 -5.07 17.58
C ASN A 78 16.55 -4.61 18.61
N VAL A 79 15.36 -4.18 18.14
CA VAL A 79 14.28 -3.71 19.00
C VAL A 79 13.78 -4.83 19.91
N GLY A 80 13.64 -4.53 21.19
CA GLY A 80 13.24 -5.47 22.23
C GLY A 80 14.36 -6.34 22.78
N LYS A 81 15.48 -6.52 22.03
CA LYS A 81 16.65 -7.32 22.44
C LYS A 81 17.68 -6.50 23.22
N THR A 82 17.75 -5.21 22.98
CA THR A 82 18.69 -4.28 23.63
C THR A 82 17.95 -3.24 24.47
N ALA A 83 18.66 -2.55 25.35
CA ALA A 83 18.09 -1.53 26.24
C ALA A 83 17.94 -0.14 25.58
N ARG A 84 18.48 0.07 24.37
CA ARG A 84 18.68 1.39 23.77
C ARG A 84 18.19 1.57 22.33
N HIS A 85 17.85 0.49 21.59
CA HIS A 85 17.39 0.56 20.21
C HIS A 85 15.89 0.74 20.09
N LEU A 86 15.50 1.70 19.25
CA LEU A 86 14.12 2.04 18.90
C LEU A 86 14.01 2.24 17.39
N THR A 87 12.90 1.82 16.79
CA THR A 87 12.59 2.13 15.38
C THR A 87 12.28 3.61 15.19
N PHE A 88 11.41 4.16 16.04
CA PHE A 88 11.08 5.58 16.09
C PHE A 88 11.70 6.21 17.34
N PHE A 89 12.34 7.36 17.18
CA PHE A 89 12.87 8.16 18.28
C PHE A 89 12.81 9.63 17.94
N GLU A 90 12.98 10.46 18.99
CA GLU A 90 13.01 11.90 18.85
C GLU A 90 14.46 12.40 18.99
N MET A 91 14.92 13.18 18.01
CA MET A 91 16.25 13.77 18.02
C MET A 91 16.15 15.27 18.30
N LEU A 92 16.64 15.66 19.45
CA LEU A 92 16.84 17.07 19.81
C LEU A 92 18.09 17.58 19.08
N GLY A 93 17.98 18.73 18.42
CA GLY A 93 19.07 19.30 17.63
C GLY A 93 19.13 20.82 17.73
N ASN A 94 20.33 21.36 17.78
CA ASN A 94 20.64 22.78 17.61
C ASN A 94 21.60 22.94 16.45
N PHE A 95 21.27 23.86 15.54
CA PHE A 95 21.96 24.04 14.28
C PHE A 95 22.46 25.47 14.11
N SER A 96 23.67 25.61 13.51
CA SER A 96 24.23 26.87 13.10
C SER A 96 24.56 26.85 11.61
N PHE A 97 24.09 27.83 10.90
CA PHE A 97 24.37 28.02 9.47
C PHE A 97 25.32 29.23 9.31
N GLY A 98 26.63 28.97 9.51
CA GLY A 98 27.67 29.98 9.42
C GLY A 98 27.58 31.11 10.46
N ASP A 99 27.07 30.81 11.67
CA ASP A 99 26.97 31.80 12.76
C ASP A 99 27.93 31.47 13.91
N TYR A 100 27.69 30.36 14.66
CA TYR A 100 28.60 29.89 15.71
C TYR A 100 29.20 28.54 15.34
N PHE A 101 30.28 28.13 16.04
CA PHE A 101 30.98 26.88 15.77
C PHE A 101 31.32 26.11 17.05
N LYS A 102 32.50 25.47 17.13
CA LYS A 102 32.88 24.53 18.20
C LYS A 102 32.80 25.12 19.61
N HIS A 103 33.27 26.34 19.80
CA HIS A 103 33.33 26.98 21.13
C HIS A 103 31.96 27.05 21.80
N GLU A 104 30.98 27.61 21.09
CA GLU A 104 29.64 27.74 21.62
C GLU A 104 28.91 26.38 21.69
N ALA A 105 29.06 25.52 20.67
CA ALA A 105 28.39 24.23 20.64
C ALA A 105 28.81 23.37 21.83
N ILE A 106 30.08 23.24 22.09
CA ILE A 106 30.64 22.49 23.22
C ILE A 106 30.25 23.13 24.56
N ALA A 107 30.40 24.45 24.70
CA ALA A 107 30.07 25.13 25.94
C ALA A 107 28.56 25.01 26.26
N TRP A 108 27.66 25.16 25.29
CA TRP A 108 26.23 25.11 25.53
C TRP A 108 25.74 23.67 25.77
N SER A 109 26.32 22.67 25.10
CA SER A 109 25.97 21.27 25.40
C SER A 109 26.33 20.89 26.83
N TRP A 110 27.50 21.32 27.32
CA TRP A 110 27.91 21.12 28.69
C TRP A 110 27.07 21.92 29.69
N GLU A 111 26.76 23.18 29.39
CA GLU A 111 25.88 24.03 30.20
C GLU A 111 24.51 23.42 30.37
N PHE A 112 23.91 22.92 29.29
CA PHE A 112 22.60 22.29 29.35
C PHE A 112 22.60 21.04 30.23
N LEU A 113 23.55 20.13 30.03
CA LEU A 113 23.63 18.90 30.80
C LEU A 113 23.93 19.13 32.28
N THR A 114 24.86 20.02 32.60
CA THR A 114 25.36 20.19 33.98
C THR A 114 24.60 21.25 34.78
N LYS A 115 24.24 22.40 34.18
CA LYS A 115 23.59 23.51 34.91
C LYS A 115 22.06 23.49 34.77
N VAL A 116 21.54 23.13 33.60
CA VAL A 116 20.08 23.11 33.39
C VAL A 116 19.50 21.79 33.91
N LEU A 117 20.02 20.66 33.48
CA LEU A 117 19.54 19.34 33.90
C LEU A 117 20.15 18.89 35.24
N GLY A 118 21.32 19.41 35.60
CA GLY A 118 21.98 19.09 36.87
C GLY A 118 22.63 17.71 36.89
N LEU A 119 23.11 17.21 35.75
CA LEU A 119 23.89 15.96 35.69
C LEU A 119 25.25 16.17 36.35
N GLU A 120 25.74 15.10 37.00
CA GLU A 120 27.02 15.11 37.70
C GLU A 120 28.19 15.14 36.70
N GLU A 121 29.02 16.17 36.74
CA GLU A 121 30.15 16.38 35.82
C GLU A 121 31.18 15.24 35.84
N ASP A 122 31.32 14.55 36.97
CA ASP A 122 32.21 13.41 37.12
C ASP A 122 31.72 12.14 36.42
N ARG A 123 30.45 12.10 36.02
CA ARG A 123 29.85 11.01 35.24
C ARG A 123 29.76 11.30 33.73
N LEU A 124 30.20 12.47 33.29
CA LEU A 124 30.21 12.87 31.90
C LEU A 124 31.59 12.68 31.28
N TYR A 125 31.66 12.01 30.13
CA TYR A 125 32.85 11.63 29.40
C TYR A 125 32.75 12.08 27.94
N PRO A 126 33.41 13.18 27.54
CA PRO A 126 33.50 13.58 26.15
C PRO A 126 34.35 12.62 25.30
N SER A 127 34.02 12.48 24.05
CA SER A 127 34.90 11.91 23.01
C SER A 127 35.11 12.92 21.90
N ILE A 128 36.18 12.76 21.14
CA ILE A 128 36.51 13.61 20.00
C ILE A 128 37.14 12.79 18.87
N TYR A 129 37.09 13.33 17.66
CA TYR A 129 37.92 12.82 16.55
C TYR A 129 39.40 12.98 16.94
N GLY A 130 40.20 11.96 16.71
CA GLY A 130 41.59 11.84 17.22
C GLY A 130 42.51 12.98 16.80
N GLU A 131 42.27 13.59 15.64
CA GLU A 131 43.08 14.70 15.09
C GLU A 131 42.47 16.08 15.38
N ASP A 132 41.33 16.18 16.10
CA ASP A 132 40.68 17.46 16.44
C ASP A 132 41.23 18.04 17.73
N ASP A 133 42.44 18.59 17.65
CA ASP A 133 43.08 19.24 18.79
C ASP A 133 42.36 20.52 19.24
N GLU A 134 41.63 21.21 18.36
CA GLU A 134 40.80 22.36 18.71
C GLU A 134 39.68 21.96 19.67
N ALA A 135 38.97 20.90 19.38
CA ALA A 135 37.92 20.39 20.26
C ALA A 135 38.52 19.94 21.62
N PHE A 136 39.71 19.30 21.61
CA PHE A 136 40.38 18.91 22.83
C PHE A 136 40.74 20.12 23.70
N ASP A 137 41.26 21.18 23.08
CA ASP A 137 41.61 22.41 23.77
C ASP A 137 40.40 23.13 24.38
N ILE A 138 39.27 23.16 23.64
CA ILE A 138 38.02 23.74 24.15
C ILE A 138 37.54 22.95 25.37
N TRP A 139 37.48 21.62 25.29
CA TRP A 139 37.05 20.76 26.40
C TRP A 139 37.92 20.96 27.64
N THR A 140 39.27 21.02 27.49
CA THR A 140 40.19 21.05 28.60
C THR A 140 40.39 22.45 29.15
N LYS A 141 40.54 23.48 28.28
CA LYS A 141 40.95 24.85 28.72
C LYS A 141 39.76 25.77 28.97
N GLU A 142 38.64 25.60 28.23
CA GLU A 142 37.47 26.48 28.34
C GLU A 142 36.40 25.87 29.23
N VAL A 143 36.06 24.60 29.00
CA VAL A 143 35.04 23.87 29.78
C VAL A 143 35.63 23.36 31.09
N GLY A 144 36.92 22.97 31.10
CA GLY A 144 37.58 22.50 32.28
C GLY A 144 37.48 21.01 32.56
N VAL A 145 37.16 20.23 31.57
CA VAL A 145 37.13 18.76 31.68
C VAL A 145 38.54 18.21 31.80
N ALA A 146 38.77 17.30 32.74
CA ALA A 146 40.07 16.68 32.93
C ALA A 146 40.48 15.87 31.67
N PRO A 147 41.73 16.04 31.18
CA PRO A 147 42.16 15.40 29.91
C PRO A 147 42.00 13.88 29.88
N GLU A 148 42.13 13.21 31.01
CA GLU A 148 41.96 11.76 31.15
C GLU A 148 40.50 11.26 30.96
N LYS A 149 39.53 12.16 30.98
CA LYS A 149 38.11 11.85 30.72
C LYS A 149 37.76 11.96 29.23
N ILE A 150 38.64 12.50 28.40
CA ILE A 150 38.41 12.72 26.99
C ILE A 150 38.94 11.52 26.20
N THR A 151 38.06 10.83 25.48
CA THR A 151 38.45 9.71 24.61
C THR A 151 38.66 10.20 23.19
N ARG A 152 39.81 9.81 22.57
CA ARG A 152 40.13 10.11 21.18
C ARG A 152 39.86 8.89 20.32
N PHE A 153 38.98 9.01 19.32
CA PHE A 153 38.72 7.97 18.31
C PHE A 153 39.41 8.31 17.00
N TYR A 154 40.15 7.37 16.47
CA TYR A 154 40.85 7.49 15.20
C TYR A 154 40.16 6.65 14.14
N ARG A 155 40.36 6.99 12.85
CA ARG A 155 39.87 6.19 11.78
C ARG A 155 40.48 4.77 11.83
N ASP A 156 39.64 3.75 11.63
CA ASP A 156 40.11 2.39 11.50
C ASP A 156 40.95 2.28 10.22
N PRO A 157 42.20 1.77 10.30
CA PRO A 157 43.09 1.67 9.13
C PRO A 157 42.61 0.74 8.03
N GLU A 158 41.75 -0.24 8.35
CA GLU A 158 41.25 -1.26 7.38
C GLU A 158 39.93 -0.83 6.74
N THR A 159 39.01 -0.28 7.54
CA THR A 159 37.68 0.11 7.06
C THR A 159 37.56 1.59 6.70
N GLY A 160 38.43 2.45 7.26
CA GLY A 160 38.36 3.91 7.13
C GLY A 160 37.28 4.56 7.99
N GLU A 161 36.49 3.77 8.73
CA GLU A 161 35.40 4.25 9.59
C GLU A 161 35.93 4.88 10.88
N CYS A 162 35.20 5.84 11.44
CA CYS A 162 35.49 6.47 12.72
C CYS A 162 34.21 6.94 13.42
N ASP A 163 34.04 6.53 14.67
CA ASP A 163 32.87 6.93 15.48
C ASP A 163 32.72 8.46 15.62
N ASN A 164 33.86 9.19 15.74
CA ASN A 164 33.81 10.64 15.87
C ASN A 164 34.10 11.43 14.58
N PHE A 165 33.78 10.85 13.43
CA PHE A 165 33.71 11.57 12.15
C PHE A 165 32.42 11.24 11.45
N TRP A 166 31.52 12.22 11.39
CA TRP A 166 30.19 12.00 10.78
C TRP A 166 30.23 12.25 9.29
N GLU A 167 29.88 11.22 8.53
CA GLU A 167 29.70 11.26 7.07
C GLU A 167 28.60 10.29 6.63
N HIS A 168 27.85 10.65 5.61
CA HIS A 168 26.81 9.79 5.04
C HIS A 168 26.72 10.02 3.53
N GLY A 169 27.48 9.23 2.77
CA GLY A 169 27.61 9.40 1.33
C GLY A 169 28.22 10.77 0.95
N ALA A 170 27.83 11.31 -0.20
CA ALA A 170 28.23 12.65 -0.61
C ALA A 170 27.43 13.73 0.10
N GLY A 171 28.11 14.80 0.55
CA GLY A 171 27.47 15.93 1.19
C GLY A 171 28.21 16.48 2.42
N PRO A 172 27.54 17.37 3.19
CA PRO A 172 28.12 17.99 4.38
C PRO A 172 28.56 16.97 5.42
N CYS A 173 29.81 17.05 5.88
CA CYS A 173 30.40 16.11 6.83
C CYS A 173 31.46 16.79 7.69
N GLY A 174 31.97 16.12 8.72
CA GLY A 174 33.04 16.62 9.54
C GLY A 174 33.28 15.84 10.83
N PRO A 175 34.35 16.21 11.59
CA PRO A 175 34.61 15.63 12.89
C PRO A 175 33.46 15.93 13.86
N CYS A 176 33.30 15.07 14.86
CA CYS A 176 32.32 15.30 15.90
C CYS A 176 32.86 15.04 17.29
N SER A 177 32.13 15.54 18.27
CA SER A 177 32.43 15.33 19.70
C SER A 177 31.18 14.87 20.39
N GLU A 178 31.25 13.68 20.97
CA GLU A 178 30.12 13.07 21.66
C GLU A 178 30.27 13.20 23.17
N ILE A 179 29.16 13.20 23.89
CA ILE A 179 29.17 13.22 25.36
C ILE A 179 28.47 11.93 25.83
N TYR A 180 29.21 11.13 26.58
CA TYR A 180 28.72 9.90 27.19
C TYR A 180 28.44 10.11 28.67
N TYR A 181 27.41 9.43 29.18
CA TYR A 181 27.10 9.38 30.59
C TYR A 181 27.38 7.99 31.15
N ASP A 182 28.24 7.90 32.21
CA ASP A 182 28.55 6.68 32.92
C ASP A 182 27.35 6.32 33.83
N ARG A 183 26.59 5.31 33.47
CA ARG A 183 25.45 4.80 34.24
C ARG A 183 25.87 3.93 35.43
N GLY A 184 27.16 3.62 35.52
CA GLY A 184 27.74 2.80 36.59
C GLY A 184 28.03 1.37 36.19
N GLU A 185 28.83 0.69 37.02
CA GLU A 185 29.36 -0.65 36.75
C GLU A 185 28.29 -1.73 36.55
N LYS A 186 27.10 -1.59 37.15
CA LYS A 186 26.00 -2.54 36.99
C LYS A 186 25.54 -2.73 35.53
N TYR A 187 25.80 -1.73 34.68
CA TYR A 187 25.46 -1.76 33.24
C TYR A 187 26.65 -2.12 32.35
N GLY A 188 27.81 -2.35 32.95
CA GLY A 188 29.05 -2.69 32.24
C GLY A 188 29.11 -4.12 31.77
N CYS A 189 29.97 -4.40 30.79
CA CYS A 189 30.21 -5.75 30.25
C CYS A 189 31.03 -6.65 31.22
N GLY A 190 31.40 -6.17 32.38
CA GLY A 190 32.21 -6.91 33.38
C GLY A 190 33.70 -7.08 32.99
N LYS A 191 34.15 -6.51 31.88
CA LYS A 191 35.54 -6.55 31.44
C LYS A 191 36.33 -5.45 32.16
N PRO A 192 37.63 -5.69 32.51
CA PRO A 192 38.48 -4.70 33.17
C PRO A 192 38.76 -3.44 32.33
N ASP A 193 38.67 -3.55 31.02
CA ASP A 193 38.91 -2.50 30.05
C ASP A 193 37.63 -1.79 29.57
N CYS A 194 36.50 -1.96 30.28
CA CYS A 194 35.25 -1.28 29.99
C CYS A 194 35.41 0.24 30.05
N LYS A 195 35.29 0.91 28.90
CA LYS A 195 35.50 2.36 28.70
C LYS A 195 34.52 2.92 27.68
N VAL A 196 34.56 4.23 27.44
CA VAL A 196 33.82 4.87 26.32
C VAL A 196 34.17 4.19 24.99
N GLY A 197 33.15 3.91 24.18
CA GLY A 197 33.27 3.10 22.96
C GLY A 197 33.08 1.59 23.17
N CYS A 198 32.86 1.14 24.41
CA CYS A 198 32.42 -0.24 24.66
C CYS A 198 30.95 -0.43 24.27
N ASP A 199 30.66 -1.51 23.59
CA ASP A 199 29.29 -1.84 23.12
C ASP A 199 28.33 -2.31 24.24
N CYS A 200 28.62 -1.95 25.49
CA CYS A 200 27.73 -2.20 26.64
C CYS A 200 26.93 -0.94 27.01
N ASP A 201 25.94 -1.13 27.91
CA ASP A 201 25.03 -0.05 28.30
C ASP A 201 25.56 0.86 29.41
N ARG A 202 26.84 0.73 29.82
CA ARG A 202 27.46 1.56 30.88
C ARG A 202 27.68 3.01 30.44
N PHE A 203 28.36 3.20 29.31
CA PHE A 203 28.64 4.53 28.77
C PHE A 203 27.63 4.81 27.69
N MET A 204 26.56 5.49 28.04
CA MET A 204 25.46 5.80 27.10
C MET A 204 25.78 7.15 26.43
N GLU A 205 25.91 7.17 25.12
CA GLU A 205 25.95 8.38 24.32
C GLU A 205 24.64 9.15 24.49
N VAL A 206 24.76 10.40 25.00
CA VAL A 206 23.61 11.28 25.23
C VAL A 206 23.58 12.47 24.28
N TRP A 207 24.72 12.89 23.72
CA TRP A 207 24.80 14.04 22.81
C TRP A 207 25.91 13.86 21.79
N ASN A 208 25.65 14.20 20.52
CA ASN A 208 26.67 14.29 19.49
C ASN A 208 26.70 15.72 18.91
N ASN A 209 27.86 16.40 18.97
CA ASN A 209 28.13 17.68 18.34
C ASN A 209 28.93 17.44 17.06
N VAL A 210 28.30 17.59 15.88
CA VAL A 210 28.96 17.45 14.58
C VAL A 210 29.42 18.83 14.09
N PHE A 211 30.69 18.94 13.78
CA PHE A 211 31.35 20.14 13.27
C PHE A 211 31.43 20.07 11.76
N THR A 212 30.30 20.38 11.09
CA THR A 212 30.17 20.28 9.64
C THR A 212 31.01 21.35 8.96
N GLN A 213 32.20 20.98 8.52
CA GLN A 213 33.17 21.87 7.89
C GLN A 213 33.65 21.43 6.51
N PHE A 214 33.26 20.22 6.09
CA PHE A 214 33.62 19.66 4.79
C PHE A 214 32.39 19.28 3.98
N ASN A 215 32.56 19.23 2.65
CA ASN A 215 31.64 18.59 1.70
C ASN A 215 32.38 17.37 1.15
N GLY A 216 31.91 16.16 1.53
CA GLY A 216 32.47 14.90 1.09
C GLY A 216 31.94 14.51 -0.28
N ASP A 217 32.76 13.85 -1.10
CA ASP A 217 32.40 13.31 -2.41
C ASP A 217 31.80 11.88 -2.33
N GLY A 218 31.76 11.30 -1.13
CA GLY A 218 31.32 9.93 -0.86
C GLY A 218 32.34 8.86 -1.21
N HIS A 219 33.57 9.25 -1.60
CA HIS A 219 34.69 8.37 -1.97
C HIS A 219 35.97 8.67 -1.16
N GLY A 220 35.85 9.46 -0.08
CA GLY A 220 36.94 9.79 0.81
C GLY A 220 37.66 11.11 0.43
N GLY A 221 37.15 11.86 -0.54
CA GLY A 221 37.59 13.23 -0.84
C GLY A 221 36.75 14.25 -0.08
N TYR A 222 37.41 15.29 0.49
CA TYR A 222 36.77 16.34 1.29
C TYR A 222 37.18 17.72 0.79
N GLU A 223 36.21 18.60 0.52
CA GLU A 223 36.41 20.01 0.24
C GLU A 223 35.90 20.84 1.42
N GLU A 224 36.65 21.88 1.83
CA GLU A 224 36.17 22.75 2.91
C GLU A 224 34.89 23.51 2.46
N LEU A 225 33.87 23.55 3.32
CA LEU A 225 32.71 24.40 3.14
C LEU A 225 33.08 25.88 3.29
N GLU A 226 32.46 26.74 2.48
CA GLU A 226 32.61 28.21 2.59
C GLU A 226 32.20 28.71 3.98
N ASN A 227 31.16 28.14 4.55
CA ASN A 227 30.70 28.41 5.90
C ASN A 227 30.79 27.16 6.76
N LYS A 228 31.40 27.25 7.93
CA LYS A 228 31.39 26.19 8.93
C LYS A 228 30.03 26.15 9.63
N ASN A 229 29.46 24.97 9.79
CA ASN A 229 28.14 24.79 10.36
C ASN A 229 28.20 23.89 11.59
N ILE A 230 27.17 23.98 12.43
CA ILE A 230 26.92 23.05 13.53
C ILE A 230 25.67 22.24 13.24
N ASP A 231 25.82 20.92 13.37
CA ASP A 231 24.77 19.95 13.44
C ASP A 231 24.88 19.21 14.77
N THR A 232 23.82 19.14 15.55
CA THR A 232 23.84 18.36 16.79
C THR A 232 22.66 17.38 16.85
N GLY A 233 22.92 16.25 17.49
CA GLY A 233 21.90 15.23 17.74
C GLY A 233 21.97 14.71 19.17
N MET A 234 20.84 14.79 19.88
CA MET A 234 20.67 14.22 21.21
C MET A 234 19.38 13.39 21.22
N GLY A 235 19.49 12.08 21.45
CA GLY A 235 18.31 11.19 21.57
C GLY A 235 17.52 11.53 22.82
N LEU A 236 16.29 12.02 22.66
CA LEU A 236 15.42 12.41 23.77
C LEU A 236 15.14 11.24 24.71
N GLU A 237 14.89 10.05 24.16
CA GLU A 237 14.65 8.84 24.95
C GLU A 237 15.89 8.40 25.75
N ARG A 238 17.09 8.49 25.15
CA ARG A 238 18.35 8.18 25.86
C ARG A 238 18.60 9.19 26.98
N LEU A 239 18.36 10.46 26.74
CA LEU A 239 18.43 11.50 27.79
C LEU A 239 17.44 11.20 28.92
N ALA A 240 16.20 10.80 28.59
CA ALA A 240 15.19 10.47 29.58
C ALA A 240 15.58 9.24 30.42
N VAL A 241 16.23 8.22 29.85
CA VAL A 241 16.79 7.09 30.61
C VAL A 241 17.75 7.57 31.69
N VAL A 242 18.66 8.49 31.34
CA VAL A 242 19.63 9.05 32.29
C VAL A 242 18.94 9.89 33.36
N MET A 243 17.97 10.75 32.96
CA MET A 243 17.30 11.68 33.89
C MET A 243 16.33 10.99 34.84
N GLN A 244 15.68 9.93 34.39
CA GLN A 244 14.73 9.13 35.18
C GLN A 244 15.41 7.99 35.94
N ASP A 245 16.70 7.73 35.68
CA ASP A 245 17.51 6.68 36.31
C ASP A 245 16.86 5.27 36.16
N VAL A 246 16.44 4.97 34.92
CA VAL A 246 15.79 3.69 34.57
C VAL A 246 16.69 2.79 33.74
N ASP A 247 16.36 1.49 33.65
CA ASP A 247 17.27 0.50 33.05
C ASP A 247 17.27 0.54 31.51
N SER A 248 16.17 0.91 30.88
CA SER A 248 16.04 0.92 29.42
C SER A 248 15.15 2.05 28.89
N VAL A 249 15.20 2.31 27.60
CA VAL A 249 14.28 3.24 26.91
C VAL A 249 12.81 2.83 27.06
N PHE A 250 12.53 1.56 27.33
CA PHE A 250 11.17 1.06 27.54
C PHE A 250 10.63 1.31 28.96
N ASP A 251 11.47 1.84 29.87
CA ASP A 251 11.12 2.13 31.25
C ASP A 251 10.91 3.62 31.53
N ILE A 252 11.19 4.50 30.53
CA ILE A 252 10.91 5.94 30.64
C ILE A 252 9.38 6.18 30.65
N ASP A 253 8.94 7.27 31.23
CA ASP A 253 7.54 7.58 31.52
C ASP A 253 6.58 7.30 30.36
N THR A 254 6.81 7.89 29.17
CA THR A 254 5.93 7.72 27.99
C THR A 254 5.95 6.29 27.45
N MET A 255 7.12 5.66 27.36
CA MET A 255 7.24 4.27 26.87
C MET A 255 6.65 3.28 27.87
N LYS A 256 6.83 3.53 29.17
CA LYS A 256 6.25 2.73 30.24
C LYS A 256 4.72 2.74 30.16
N ALA A 257 4.08 3.89 29.91
CA ALA A 257 2.63 3.97 29.77
C ALA A 257 2.12 3.06 28.64
N ILE A 258 2.81 3.05 27.49
CA ILE A 258 2.48 2.20 26.34
C ILE A 258 2.71 0.73 26.69
N ARG A 259 3.86 0.38 27.26
CA ARG A 259 4.23 -0.96 27.72
C ARG A 259 3.23 -1.53 28.75
N ASP A 260 2.86 -0.74 29.72
CA ASP A 260 1.92 -1.15 30.77
C ASP A 260 0.51 -1.41 30.17
N LYS A 261 0.14 -0.70 29.09
CA LYS A 261 -1.07 -1.00 28.31
C LYS A 261 -0.96 -2.35 27.61
N VAL A 262 0.19 -2.70 27.02
CA VAL A 262 0.45 -4.04 26.43
C VAL A 262 0.30 -5.12 27.51
N CYS A 263 0.97 -4.95 28.66
CA CYS A 263 0.88 -5.87 29.81
C CYS A 263 -0.57 -6.07 30.27
N GLY A 264 -1.34 -4.97 30.37
CA GLY A 264 -2.74 -5.03 30.77
C GLY A 264 -3.63 -5.79 29.78
N LEU A 265 -3.29 -5.79 28.47
CA LEU A 265 -4.03 -6.52 27.45
C LEU A 265 -3.68 -8.02 27.41
N CYS A 266 -2.42 -8.39 27.62
CA CYS A 266 -2.01 -9.78 27.63
C CYS A 266 -2.11 -10.45 29.01
N GLY A 267 -2.33 -9.69 30.10
CA GLY A 267 -2.39 -10.21 31.46
C GLY A 267 -1.05 -10.68 32.01
N LYS A 268 0.08 -10.32 31.38
CA LYS A 268 1.42 -10.70 31.78
C LYS A 268 2.12 -9.56 32.52
N THR A 269 3.07 -9.93 33.40
CA THR A 269 3.87 -8.97 34.13
C THR A 269 5.25 -8.83 33.49
N TYR A 270 5.63 -7.60 33.20
CA TYR A 270 6.95 -7.28 32.61
C TYR A 270 8.10 -7.66 33.58
N GLN A 271 9.24 -8.09 33.03
CA GLN A 271 10.42 -8.59 33.76
C GLN A 271 10.20 -9.92 34.51
N THR A 272 9.28 -10.76 34.02
CA THR A 272 9.06 -12.13 34.59
C THR A 272 9.49 -13.23 33.63
N ASP A 273 9.43 -13.02 32.32
CA ASP A 273 9.87 -13.96 31.29
C ASP A 273 10.58 -13.19 30.16
N ALA A 274 11.78 -13.62 29.80
CA ALA A 274 12.63 -12.90 28.84
C ALA A 274 12.03 -12.85 27.42
N LEU A 275 11.31 -13.89 26.98
CA LEU A 275 10.69 -13.93 25.64
C LEU A 275 9.44 -13.07 25.59
N ASP A 276 8.65 -13.10 26.66
CA ASP A 276 7.50 -12.21 26.80
C ASP A 276 7.94 -10.74 26.83
N ASP A 277 9.03 -10.43 27.51
CA ASP A 277 9.58 -9.08 27.63
C ASP A 277 10.04 -8.54 26.27
N VAL A 278 10.69 -9.36 25.43
CA VAL A 278 11.04 -8.99 24.06
C VAL A 278 9.78 -8.65 23.26
N SER A 279 8.75 -9.49 23.34
CA SER A 279 7.48 -9.26 22.63
C SER A 279 6.77 -7.99 23.11
N ILE A 280 6.76 -7.72 24.42
CA ILE A 280 6.16 -6.53 25.02
C ILE A 280 6.89 -5.26 24.56
N ARG A 281 8.23 -5.25 24.58
CA ARG A 281 9.05 -4.13 24.11
C ARG A 281 8.84 -3.86 22.62
N LEU A 282 8.85 -4.92 21.80
CA LEU A 282 8.66 -4.84 20.36
C LEU A 282 7.31 -4.23 20.01
N ILE A 283 6.21 -4.69 20.62
CA ILE A 283 4.88 -4.11 20.42
C ILE A 283 4.87 -2.64 20.82
N THR A 284 5.50 -2.30 21.95
CA THR A 284 5.59 -0.92 22.46
C THR A 284 6.25 0.01 21.45
N ASP A 285 7.41 -0.36 20.91
CA ASP A 285 8.14 0.40 19.88
C ASP A 285 7.36 0.49 18.57
N HIS A 286 6.92 -0.65 18.05
CA HIS A 286 6.31 -0.72 16.73
C HIS A 286 4.98 0.00 16.65
N ILE A 287 4.21 0.03 17.74
CA ILE A 287 2.95 0.77 17.74
C ILE A 287 3.18 2.28 17.84
N ARG A 288 4.21 2.72 18.60
CA ARG A 288 4.65 4.11 18.62
C ARG A 288 5.10 4.54 17.22
N SER A 289 5.97 3.77 16.61
CA SER A 289 6.48 4.02 15.24
C SER A 289 5.36 4.09 14.21
N SER A 290 4.44 3.13 14.23
CA SER A 290 3.30 3.07 13.30
C SER A 290 2.36 4.26 13.46
N THR A 291 2.09 4.69 14.70
CA THR A 291 1.22 5.83 15.00
C THR A 291 1.76 7.12 14.37
N PHE A 292 3.05 7.39 14.52
CA PHE A 292 3.69 8.57 13.94
C PHE A 292 3.82 8.49 12.41
N LEU A 293 4.16 7.33 11.86
CA LEU A 293 4.23 7.14 10.41
C LEU A 293 2.86 7.38 9.73
N ILE A 294 1.78 6.84 10.30
CA ILE A 294 0.43 7.06 9.77
C ILE A 294 0.02 8.52 9.90
N SER A 295 0.34 9.18 11.03
CA SER A 295 0.09 10.61 11.21
C SER A 295 0.76 11.47 10.14
N ASP A 296 1.96 11.07 9.71
CA ASP A 296 2.72 11.76 8.66
C ASP A 296 2.35 11.31 7.23
N GLY A 297 1.25 10.54 7.06
CA GLY A 297 0.67 10.19 5.77
C GLY A 297 1.20 8.90 5.15
N VAL A 298 2.04 8.12 5.85
CA VAL A 298 2.49 6.82 5.34
C VAL A 298 1.35 5.80 5.46
N MET A 299 1.06 5.11 4.35
CA MET A 299 0.04 4.08 4.29
C MET A 299 0.66 2.69 4.12
N PRO A 300 0.12 1.62 4.76
CA PRO A 300 0.62 0.27 4.58
C PRO A 300 0.56 -0.16 3.10
N SER A 301 1.70 -0.53 2.51
CA SER A 301 1.80 -0.96 1.12
C SER A 301 2.79 -2.13 0.94
N ASN A 302 3.01 -2.59 -0.30
CA ASN A 302 3.94 -3.68 -0.60
C ASN A 302 5.35 -3.18 -0.93
N GLU A 303 5.55 -1.87 -1.08
CA GLU A 303 6.82 -1.30 -1.52
C GLU A 303 7.16 -0.02 -0.73
N GLY A 304 8.43 0.32 -0.70
CA GLY A 304 8.93 1.58 -0.14
C GLY A 304 8.58 1.78 1.34
N ARG A 305 8.28 3.01 1.73
CA ARG A 305 8.00 3.37 3.14
C ARG A 305 6.72 2.73 3.68
N GLY A 306 5.73 2.46 2.81
CA GLY A 306 4.51 1.76 3.20
C GLY A 306 4.76 0.29 3.54
N TYR A 307 5.77 -0.34 2.92
CA TYR A 307 6.22 -1.68 3.28
C TYR A 307 6.82 -1.72 4.68
N VAL A 308 7.67 -0.75 5.02
CA VAL A 308 8.23 -0.62 6.38
C VAL A 308 7.09 -0.53 7.42
N LEU A 309 6.13 0.36 7.20
CA LEU A 309 4.97 0.50 8.08
C LEU A 309 4.17 -0.81 8.19
N ARG A 310 3.87 -1.46 7.07
CA ARG A 310 3.16 -2.74 7.06
C ARG A 310 3.92 -3.83 7.83
N ARG A 311 5.24 -3.91 7.64
CA ARG A 311 6.12 -4.86 8.32
C ARG A 311 6.02 -4.71 9.84
N ILE A 312 6.21 -3.50 10.38
CA ILE A 312 6.19 -3.27 11.83
C ILE A 312 4.79 -3.48 12.44
N ILE A 313 3.70 -3.11 11.75
CA ILE A 313 2.33 -3.39 12.21
C ILE A 313 2.10 -4.91 12.32
N ARG A 314 2.48 -5.66 11.29
CA ARG A 314 2.28 -7.12 11.26
C ARG A 314 3.16 -7.84 12.27
N ARG A 315 4.38 -7.36 12.47
CA ARG A 315 5.30 -7.88 13.49
C ARG A 315 4.73 -7.65 14.89
N ALA A 316 4.21 -6.47 15.20
CA ALA A 316 3.51 -6.20 16.45
C ALA A 316 2.27 -7.09 16.64
N ALA A 317 1.46 -7.29 15.61
CA ALA A 317 0.28 -8.14 15.66
C ALA A 317 0.64 -9.63 15.94
N ARG A 318 1.71 -10.15 15.31
CA ARG A 318 2.23 -11.50 15.58
C ARG A 318 2.65 -11.66 17.04
N HIS A 319 3.48 -10.74 17.55
CA HIS A 319 3.94 -10.78 18.93
C HIS A 319 2.80 -10.65 19.94
N GLY A 320 1.74 -9.90 19.62
CA GLY A 320 0.53 -9.89 20.43
C GLY A 320 -0.17 -11.25 20.51
N ARG A 321 -0.22 -11.99 19.39
CA ARG A 321 -0.72 -13.37 19.37
C ARG A 321 0.15 -14.31 20.21
N MET A 322 1.48 -14.19 20.12
CA MET A 322 2.41 -14.96 20.95
C MET A 322 2.21 -14.69 22.46
N LEU A 323 1.86 -13.46 22.83
CA LEU A 323 1.50 -13.09 24.20
C LEU A 323 0.09 -13.54 24.61
N GLY A 324 -0.72 -14.12 23.71
CA GLY A 324 -2.08 -14.58 23.96
C GLY A 324 -3.16 -13.50 23.87
N ILE A 325 -2.89 -12.37 23.23
CA ILE A 325 -3.90 -11.31 23.01
C ILE A 325 -4.83 -11.75 21.88
N GLU A 326 -6.13 -11.83 22.21
CA GLU A 326 -7.17 -12.19 21.24
C GLU A 326 -7.78 -10.95 20.55
N GLY A 327 -8.16 -11.11 19.28
CA GLY A 327 -8.80 -10.07 18.47
C GLY A 327 -7.86 -8.92 18.10
N THR A 328 -8.43 -7.78 17.71
CA THR A 328 -7.68 -6.56 17.38
C THR A 328 -7.34 -5.75 18.63
N PHE A 329 -6.11 -5.32 18.76
CA PHE A 329 -5.62 -4.66 19.97
C PHE A 329 -4.70 -3.46 19.71
N LEU A 330 -4.09 -3.36 18.51
CA LEU A 330 -3.09 -2.32 18.18
C LEU A 330 -3.66 -0.91 18.33
N ALA A 331 -4.89 -0.68 17.87
CA ALA A 331 -5.56 0.62 18.01
C ALA A 331 -5.74 1.05 19.48
N LYS A 332 -5.97 0.09 20.38
CA LYS A 332 -6.12 0.37 21.83
C LYS A 332 -4.81 0.83 22.47
N ILE A 333 -3.67 0.39 21.94
CA ILE A 333 -2.35 0.80 22.40
C ILE A 333 -1.98 2.12 21.76
N ALA A 334 -2.26 2.31 20.45
CA ALA A 334 -2.01 3.56 19.73
C ALA A 334 -2.72 4.76 20.37
N GLN A 335 -3.89 4.54 20.98
CA GLN A 335 -4.57 5.58 21.78
C GLN A 335 -3.67 6.12 22.90
N VAL A 336 -2.95 5.23 23.61
CA VAL A 336 -2.01 5.64 24.67
C VAL A 336 -0.83 6.42 24.08
N VAL A 337 -0.31 5.99 22.91
CA VAL A 337 0.74 6.74 22.20
C VAL A 337 0.29 8.18 21.89
N ILE A 338 -0.93 8.34 21.40
CA ILE A 338 -1.51 9.66 21.11
C ILE A 338 -1.62 10.49 22.38
N ASP A 339 -2.17 9.91 23.46
CA ASP A 339 -2.38 10.60 24.72
C ASP A 339 -1.07 11.07 25.36
N GLU A 340 0.00 10.27 25.27
CA GLU A 340 1.33 10.61 25.82
C GLU A 340 2.13 11.60 24.94
N SER A 341 1.79 11.69 23.65
CA SER A 341 2.61 12.46 22.69
C SER A 341 1.94 13.74 22.17
N LYS A 342 0.63 13.93 22.35
CA LYS A 342 -0.14 15.06 21.79
C LYS A 342 0.33 16.45 22.21
N ASP A 343 0.97 16.59 23.36
CA ASP A 343 1.50 17.87 23.82
C ASP A 343 2.66 18.37 22.95
N GLY A 344 3.50 17.45 22.46
CA GLY A 344 4.57 17.75 21.51
C GLY A 344 4.11 17.70 20.05
N TYR A 345 3.07 16.92 19.74
CA TYR A 345 2.61 16.60 18.40
C TYR A 345 1.06 16.62 18.33
N PRO A 346 0.43 17.82 18.36
CA PRO A 346 -1.01 17.95 18.38
C PRO A 346 -1.72 17.33 17.16
N GLU A 347 -1.01 17.18 16.04
CA GLU A 347 -1.52 16.51 14.85
C GLU A 347 -1.91 15.04 15.09
N LEU A 348 -1.40 14.40 16.12
CA LEU A 348 -1.79 13.04 16.49
C LEU A 348 -3.24 12.99 17.00
N GLU A 349 -3.67 13.97 17.80
CA GLU A 349 -5.04 14.07 18.27
C GLU A 349 -5.98 14.46 17.11
N GLU A 350 -5.54 15.40 16.24
CA GLU A 350 -6.31 15.82 15.07
C GLU A 350 -6.60 14.66 14.10
N LYS A 351 -5.64 13.74 13.93
CA LYS A 351 -5.73 12.60 13.00
C LYS A 351 -6.06 11.27 13.69
N LYS A 352 -6.44 11.30 14.97
CA LYS A 352 -6.65 10.13 15.81
C LYS A 352 -7.54 9.07 15.17
N ASP A 353 -8.75 9.44 14.76
CA ASP A 353 -9.72 8.49 14.18
C ASP A 353 -9.16 7.81 12.93
N PHE A 354 -8.42 8.56 12.13
CA PHE A 354 -7.74 8.04 10.95
C PHE A 354 -6.65 7.03 11.32
N ILE A 355 -5.77 7.38 12.26
CA ILE A 355 -4.68 6.51 12.72
C ILE A 355 -5.24 5.18 13.25
N LEU A 356 -6.21 5.26 14.14
CA LEU A 356 -6.83 4.08 14.76
C LEU A 356 -7.52 3.20 13.72
N LYS A 357 -8.18 3.78 12.73
CA LYS A 357 -8.86 3.06 11.65
C LYS A 357 -7.87 2.33 10.73
N VAL A 358 -6.76 2.97 10.34
CA VAL A 358 -5.72 2.34 9.51
C VAL A 358 -5.09 1.14 10.23
N LEU A 359 -4.74 1.29 11.51
CA LEU A 359 -4.17 0.21 12.32
C LEU A 359 -5.15 -0.96 12.43
N THR A 360 -6.41 -0.70 12.80
CA THR A 360 -7.43 -1.75 12.93
C THR A 360 -7.61 -2.52 11.62
N GLN A 361 -7.69 -1.84 10.50
CA GLN A 361 -7.89 -2.48 9.19
C GLN A 361 -6.70 -3.32 8.74
N GLU A 362 -5.45 -2.86 8.94
CA GLU A 362 -4.27 -3.67 8.58
C GLU A 362 -4.15 -4.88 9.52
N GLU A 363 -4.46 -4.72 10.81
CA GLU A 363 -4.51 -5.82 11.78
C GLU A 363 -5.58 -6.86 11.41
N GLU A 364 -6.81 -6.44 11.05
CA GLU A 364 -7.88 -7.32 10.61
C GLU A 364 -7.55 -8.07 9.30
N LYS A 365 -6.94 -7.36 8.33
CA LYS A 365 -6.46 -7.99 7.10
C LYS A 365 -5.41 -9.05 7.39
N PHE A 366 -4.46 -8.72 8.26
CA PHE A 366 -3.40 -9.65 8.62
C PHE A 366 -3.92 -10.83 9.44
N ALA A 367 -4.88 -10.62 10.35
CA ALA A 367 -5.50 -11.69 11.13
C ALA A 367 -6.13 -12.79 10.26
N LYS A 368 -6.64 -12.45 9.07
CA LYS A 368 -7.20 -13.43 8.12
C LYS A 368 -6.13 -14.27 7.42
N THR A 369 -4.92 -13.74 7.26
CA THR A 369 -3.85 -14.38 6.49
C THR A 369 -2.81 -15.05 7.37
N ILE A 370 -2.62 -14.57 8.62
CA ILE A 370 -1.57 -15.06 9.51
C ILE A 370 -1.76 -16.52 9.88
N ASP A 371 -2.97 -16.92 10.29
CA ASP A 371 -3.24 -18.29 10.73
C ASP A 371 -3.04 -19.29 9.60
N GLN A 372 -3.42 -18.91 8.38
CA GLN A 372 -3.20 -19.73 7.19
C GLN A 372 -1.71 -19.79 6.81
N GLY A 373 -1.01 -18.65 6.83
CA GLY A 373 0.42 -18.58 6.53
C GLY A 373 1.28 -19.37 7.52
N LEU A 374 0.99 -19.25 8.82
CA LEU A 374 1.67 -20.01 9.88
C LEU A 374 1.46 -21.53 9.74
N ASN A 375 0.24 -21.98 9.43
CA ASN A 375 -0.05 -23.38 9.21
C ASN A 375 0.73 -23.94 8.00
N ILE A 376 0.72 -23.20 6.86
CA ILE A 376 1.45 -23.60 5.66
C ILE A 376 2.96 -23.63 5.91
N LEU A 377 3.51 -22.61 6.59
CA LEU A 377 4.93 -22.58 6.96
C LEU A 377 5.29 -23.75 7.87
N SER A 378 4.45 -24.10 8.84
CA SER A 378 4.65 -25.26 9.72
C SER A 378 4.65 -26.58 8.94
N GLU A 379 3.75 -26.76 7.96
CA GLU A 379 3.76 -27.94 7.07
C GLU A 379 5.04 -28.01 6.22
N MET A 380 5.51 -26.86 5.74
CA MET A 380 6.78 -26.79 5.00
C MET A 380 7.98 -27.12 5.89
N GLU A 381 8.01 -26.63 7.12
CA GLU A 381 9.05 -26.95 8.12
C GLU A 381 9.07 -28.44 8.47
N GLU A 382 7.91 -29.06 8.72
CA GLU A 382 7.82 -30.51 8.98
C GLU A 382 8.35 -31.34 7.81
N LYS A 383 8.01 -30.90 6.58
CA LYS A 383 8.53 -31.54 5.36
C LYS A 383 10.04 -31.39 5.25
N MET A 384 10.58 -30.19 5.48
CA MET A 384 12.04 -29.95 5.48
C MET A 384 12.75 -30.82 6.52
N GLN A 385 12.20 -30.89 7.73
CA GLN A 385 12.73 -31.74 8.81
C GLN A 385 12.76 -33.22 8.40
N SER A 386 11.67 -33.71 7.79
CA SER A 386 11.58 -35.08 7.30
C SER A 386 12.59 -35.41 6.17
N GLU A 387 12.91 -34.40 5.35
CA GLU A 387 13.87 -34.49 4.27
C GLU A 387 15.32 -34.16 4.69
N GLY A 388 15.55 -33.77 5.96
CA GLY A 388 16.87 -33.38 6.47
C GLY A 388 17.39 -32.06 5.89
N LYS A 389 16.54 -31.24 5.34
CA LYS A 389 16.84 -29.92 4.78
C LYS A 389 16.75 -28.85 5.84
N LYS A 390 17.59 -27.81 5.75
CA LYS A 390 17.56 -26.63 6.63
C LYS A 390 17.23 -25.32 5.92
N VAL A 391 17.09 -25.37 4.59
CA VAL A 391 16.84 -24.18 3.76
C VAL A 391 15.51 -24.36 3.03
N LEU A 392 14.56 -23.45 3.26
CA LEU A 392 13.30 -23.37 2.52
C LEU A 392 13.58 -22.90 1.07
N SER A 393 12.95 -23.54 0.08
CA SER A 393 13.17 -23.13 -1.32
C SER A 393 12.65 -21.70 -1.57
N GLY A 394 13.35 -20.96 -2.46
CA GLY A 394 12.91 -19.62 -2.86
C GLY A 394 11.51 -19.60 -3.49
N GLU A 395 11.11 -20.68 -4.20
CA GLU A 395 9.77 -20.84 -4.77
C GLU A 395 8.69 -20.99 -3.69
N ASP A 396 8.95 -21.76 -2.63
CA ASP A 396 8.00 -21.93 -1.52
C ASP A 396 7.91 -20.64 -0.69
N ALA A 397 9.02 -19.97 -0.44
CA ALA A 397 9.05 -18.66 0.21
C ALA A 397 8.29 -17.60 -0.62
N PHE A 398 8.48 -17.58 -1.94
CA PHE A 398 7.74 -16.70 -2.85
C PHE A 398 6.24 -17.02 -2.86
N LYS A 399 5.87 -18.29 -2.82
CA LYS A 399 4.46 -18.70 -2.75
C LYS A 399 3.78 -18.22 -1.47
N LEU A 400 4.47 -18.30 -0.32
CA LEU A 400 3.98 -17.73 0.94
C LEU A 400 3.75 -16.21 0.81
N TYR A 401 4.69 -15.50 0.20
CA TYR A 401 4.64 -14.06 0.01
C TYR A 401 3.55 -13.63 -0.99
N ASP A 402 3.57 -14.17 -2.21
CA ASP A 402 2.73 -13.71 -3.32
C ASP A 402 1.29 -14.22 -3.23
N THR A 403 1.13 -15.53 -2.94
CA THR A 403 -0.19 -16.18 -2.97
C THR A 403 -0.95 -16.01 -1.65
N TYR A 404 -0.23 -16.11 -0.54
CA TYR A 404 -0.85 -16.07 0.79
C TYR A 404 -0.67 -14.73 1.51
N GLY A 405 0.11 -13.79 0.93
CA GLY A 405 0.33 -12.47 1.52
C GLY A 405 1.10 -12.51 2.84
N PHE A 406 1.89 -13.58 3.06
CA PHE A 406 2.69 -13.75 4.26
C PHE A 406 4.06 -13.08 4.04
N PRO A 407 4.45 -12.06 4.84
CA PRO A 407 5.68 -11.30 4.59
C PRO A 407 6.93 -12.16 4.63
N ILE A 408 7.87 -11.91 3.71
CA ILE A 408 9.12 -12.69 3.64
C ILE A 408 9.96 -12.52 4.91
N ASP A 409 10.06 -11.30 5.44
CA ASP A 409 10.80 -11.02 6.68
C ASP A 409 10.24 -11.80 7.87
N LEU A 410 8.91 -11.99 7.90
CA LEU A 410 8.26 -12.78 8.94
C LEU A 410 8.53 -14.29 8.75
N THR A 411 8.61 -14.73 7.50
CA THR A 411 9.03 -16.10 7.16
C THR A 411 10.46 -16.33 7.63
N GLU A 412 11.37 -15.41 7.33
CA GLU A 412 12.78 -15.43 7.75
C GLU A 412 12.90 -15.50 9.28
N GLU A 413 12.28 -14.57 10.00
CA GLU A 413 12.30 -14.50 11.47
C GLU A 413 11.83 -15.83 12.12
N ILE A 414 10.75 -16.43 11.61
CA ILE A 414 10.22 -17.69 12.14
C ILE A 414 11.16 -18.85 11.83
N LEU A 415 11.74 -18.88 10.65
CA LEU A 415 12.71 -19.91 10.27
C LEU A 415 13.98 -19.84 11.11
N GLU A 416 14.52 -18.63 11.32
CA GLU A 416 15.71 -18.39 12.17
C GLU A 416 15.48 -18.79 13.62
N GLU A 417 14.30 -18.45 14.22
CA GLU A 417 13.93 -18.86 15.57
C GLU A 417 14.00 -20.39 15.75
N LYS A 418 13.81 -21.16 14.67
CA LYS A 418 13.83 -22.63 14.67
C LYS A 418 15.13 -23.22 14.10
N GLY A 419 16.12 -22.39 13.74
CA GLY A 419 17.41 -22.81 13.18
C GLY A 419 17.35 -23.25 11.73
N PHE A 420 16.37 -22.73 10.96
CA PHE A 420 16.24 -22.84 9.51
C PHE A 420 16.60 -21.53 8.82
N SER A 421 16.70 -21.56 7.50
CA SER A 421 16.85 -20.36 6.63
C SER A 421 16.04 -20.56 5.35
N TYR A 422 16.03 -19.55 4.46
CA TYR A 422 15.42 -19.67 3.13
C TYR A 422 16.44 -19.34 2.01
N ASP A 423 16.12 -19.73 0.78
CA ASP A 423 16.91 -19.40 -0.42
C ASP A 423 16.52 -18.02 -0.93
N GLU A 424 17.24 -16.99 -0.46
CA GLU A 424 17.02 -15.59 -0.81
C GLU A 424 17.20 -15.34 -2.32
N ALA A 425 18.25 -15.89 -2.93
CA ALA A 425 18.51 -15.72 -4.36
C ALA A 425 17.40 -16.31 -5.24
N GLY A 426 16.87 -17.49 -4.84
CA GLY A 426 15.73 -18.11 -5.50
C GLY A 426 14.44 -17.28 -5.34
N PHE A 427 14.21 -16.69 -4.17
CA PHE A 427 13.09 -15.79 -3.92
C PHE A 427 13.18 -14.52 -4.78
N GLU A 428 14.33 -13.86 -4.83
CA GLU A 428 14.55 -12.67 -5.65
C GLU A 428 14.35 -12.95 -7.15
N ALA A 429 14.81 -14.11 -7.63
CA ALA A 429 14.57 -14.53 -9.01
C ALA A 429 13.07 -14.68 -9.33
N CYS A 430 12.26 -15.21 -8.40
CA CYS A 430 10.81 -15.30 -8.53
C CYS A 430 10.15 -13.90 -8.52
N MET A 431 10.60 -13.01 -7.66
CA MET A 431 10.13 -11.62 -7.59
C MET A 431 10.41 -10.85 -8.88
N GLU A 432 11.61 -10.99 -9.45
CA GLU A 432 11.97 -10.33 -10.70
C GLU A 432 11.15 -10.86 -11.89
N LYS A 433 10.92 -12.16 -11.95
CA LYS A 433 10.03 -12.77 -12.95
C LYS A 433 8.61 -12.23 -12.85
N GLN A 434 8.08 -12.05 -11.64
CA GLN A 434 6.76 -11.44 -11.42
C GLN A 434 6.74 -10.00 -11.92
N ARG A 435 7.76 -9.18 -11.57
CA ARG A 435 7.89 -7.79 -12.03
C ARG A 435 7.92 -7.68 -13.55
N GLN A 436 8.66 -8.57 -14.22
CA GLN A 436 8.73 -8.62 -15.68
C GLN A 436 7.39 -9.02 -16.29
N THR A 437 6.66 -9.97 -15.70
CA THR A 437 5.33 -10.38 -16.13
C THR A 437 4.33 -9.22 -15.96
N ALA A 438 4.39 -8.50 -14.84
CA ALA A 438 3.55 -7.34 -14.58
C ALA A 438 3.87 -6.16 -15.52
N ARG A 439 5.17 -5.94 -15.86
CA ARG A 439 5.59 -4.95 -16.86
C ARG A 439 5.10 -5.33 -18.26
N GLY A 440 5.21 -6.60 -18.65
CA GLY A 440 4.74 -7.10 -19.95
C GLY A 440 3.22 -7.09 -20.12
N ALA A 441 2.46 -7.16 -19.02
CA ALA A 441 1.00 -7.04 -19.01
C ALA A 441 0.51 -5.58 -19.08
N ARG A 442 1.33 -4.61 -18.69
CA ARG A 442 1.11 -3.20 -19.04
C ARG A 442 1.48 -3.07 -20.51
N LYS A 443 0.46 -2.96 -21.40
CA LYS A 443 0.70 -2.44 -22.75
C LYS A 443 1.47 -1.14 -22.57
N GLU A 444 2.70 -1.11 -23.03
CA GLU A 444 3.44 0.13 -23.22
C GLU A 444 2.56 1.00 -24.12
N THR A 445 1.89 1.96 -23.52
CA THR A 445 1.52 3.14 -24.25
C THR A 445 2.83 3.88 -24.45
N ASN A 446 3.58 3.48 -25.48
CA ASN A 446 4.68 4.27 -25.98
C ASN A 446 4.07 5.60 -26.39
N TYR A 447 4.36 6.61 -25.60
CA TYR A 447 4.21 8.02 -25.97
C TYR A 447 5.21 8.28 -27.10
N MET A 448 4.79 7.99 -28.34
CA MET A 448 5.65 8.02 -29.53
C MET A 448 6.20 9.42 -29.88
N GLY A 449 5.88 10.47 -29.11
CA GLY A 449 6.33 11.81 -29.37
C GLY A 449 7.46 12.33 -28.47
N ALA A 450 7.55 11.90 -27.19
CA ALA A 450 8.49 12.49 -26.23
C ALA A 450 9.88 11.84 -26.23
N ASP A 451 10.00 10.61 -26.71
CA ASP A 451 11.24 9.83 -26.72
C ASP A 451 12.00 9.81 -28.06
N ALA A 452 11.50 10.52 -29.07
CA ALA A 452 12.19 10.61 -30.35
C ALA A 452 13.45 11.50 -30.22
N ASN A 453 14.60 10.92 -30.43
CA ASN A 453 15.91 11.63 -30.41
C ASN A 453 16.00 12.78 -31.40
N VAL A 454 15.16 12.82 -32.43
CA VAL A 454 15.13 13.85 -33.48
C VAL A 454 15.02 15.28 -32.94
N TYR A 455 14.33 15.48 -31.81
CA TYR A 455 14.19 16.81 -31.20
C TYR A 455 15.48 17.34 -30.57
N ASN A 456 16.43 16.46 -30.27
CA ASN A 456 17.77 16.85 -29.78
C ASN A 456 18.64 17.45 -30.88
N ASP A 457 18.37 17.12 -32.14
CA ASP A 457 19.14 17.59 -33.31
C ASP A 457 18.74 19.00 -33.71
N ILE A 458 17.70 19.57 -33.08
CA ILE A 458 17.27 20.96 -33.36
C ILE A 458 18.13 21.95 -32.54
N ASP A 459 19.22 22.42 -33.14
CA ASP A 459 20.08 23.47 -32.56
C ASP A 459 19.49 24.86 -32.84
N SER A 460 18.56 25.30 -32.01
CA SER A 460 17.88 26.59 -32.12
C SER A 460 17.39 27.10 -30.76
N PRO A 461 17.48 28.41 -30.49
CA PRO A 461 16.97 29.03 -29.29
C PRO A 461 15.43 29.20 -29.30
N ILE A 462 14.73 28.80 -30.35
CA ILE A 462 13.26 28.92 -30.44
C ILE A 462 12.61 28.03 -29.40
N THR A 463 11.73 28.65 -28.61
CA THR A 463 10.83 27.98 -27.66
C THR A 463 9.40 28.15 -28.11
N THR A 464 8.48 27.32 -27.59
CA THR A 464 7.05 27.47 -27.91
C THR A 464 6.29 28.11 -26.73
N GLU A 465 5.62 29.24 -27.02
CA GLU A 465 4.71 29.90 -26.08
C GLU A 465 3.29 29.32 -26.25
N PHE A 466 2.68 28.85 -25.12
CA PHE A 466 1.30 28.41 -25.12
C PHE A 466 0.35 29.61 -24.95
N ILE A 467 -0.53 29.84 -25.94
CA ILE A 467 -1.52 30.93 -25.94
C ILE A 467 -2.97 30.40 -25.81
N GLY A 468 -3.15 29.11 -25.69
CA GLY A 468 -4.45 28.41 -25.75
C GLY A 468 -5.34 28.56 -24.51
N TYR A 469 -4.99 29.42 -23.55
CA TYR A 469 -5.92 29.82 -22.50
C TYR A 469 -6.97 30.83 -23.02
N ASP A 470 -6.58 31.69 -23.97
CA ASP A 470 -7.39 32.80 -24.46
C ASP A 470 -7.93 32.58 -25.88
N CYS A 471 -7.26 31.76 -26.69
CA CYS A 471 -7.66 31.50 -28.07
C CYS A 471 -7.50 30.03 -28.47
N LEU A 472 -8.30 29.59 -29.43
CA LEU A 472 -8.28 28.21 -29.96
C LEU A 472 -7.83 28.18 -31.44
N ASP A 473 -7.62 29.35 -32.00
CA ASP A 473 -7.16 29.56 -33.39
C ASP A 473 -6.00 30.55 -33.37
N SER A 474 -4.95 30.34 -34.18
CA SER A 474 -3.85 31.28 -34.37
C SER A 474 -3.23 31.12 -35.74
N ARG A 475 -2.40 32.12 -36.16
CA ARG A 475 -1.56 32.08 -37.36
C ARG A 475 -0.12 32.20 -36.94
N GLU A 476 0.71 31.30 -37.43
CA GLU A 476 2.12 31.22 -37.09
C GLU A 476 2.93 30.76 -38.28
N LYS A 477 4.25 30.93 -38.21
CA LYS A 477 5.18 30.31 -39.13
C LYS A 477 5.64 28.94 -38.62
N VAL A 478 5.76 28.00 -39.54
CA VAL A 478 6.40 26.71 -39.24
C VAL A 478 7.87 26.98 -38.90
N ALA A 479 8.28 26.60 -37.69
CA ALA A 479 9.66 26.74 -37.25
C ALA A 479 10.48 25.49 -37.59
N PHE A 480 9.91 24.32 -37.39
CA PHE A 480 10.55 23.02 -37.70
C PHE A 480 9.50 22.00 -38.09
N LEU A 481 9.90 21.13 -39.01
CA LEU A 481 9.21 19.91 -39.41
C LEU A 481 10.09 18.72 -39.09
N THR A 482 9.52 17.65 -38.55
CA THR A 482 10.26 16.40 -38.31
C THR A 482 9.47 15.22 -38.84
N THR A 483 10.18 14.22 -39.34
CA THR A 483 9.67 12.84 -39.34
C THR A 483 9.92 12.20 -37.99
N GLN A 484 9.82 10.88 -37.90
CA GLN A 484 10.17 10.16 -36.70
C GLN A 484 11.68 10.16 -36.38
N ASP A 485 12.51 10.28 -37.44
CA ASP A 485 13.95 10.03 -37.38
C ASP A 485 14.81 11.26 -37.71
N GLU A 486 14.27 12.27 -38.45
CA GLU A 486 15.03 13.41 -38.91
C GLU A 486 14.23 14.72 -39.01
N VAL A 487 14.92 15.85 -38.95
CA VAL A 487 14.37 17.17 -39.24
C VAL A 487 14.31 17.33 -40.76
N VAL A 488 13.16 17.75 -41.30
CA VAL A 488 12.90 17.83 -42.76
C VAL A 488 12.44 19.21 -43.17
N GLU A 489 12.63 19.54 -44.46
CA GLU A 489 12.18 20.83 -45.04
C GLU A 489 10.70 20.81 -45.46
N ALA A 490 10.11 19.62 -45.67
CA ALA A 490 8.71 19.48 -46.07
C ALA A 490 8.14 18.12 -45.67
N LEU A 491 6.82 18.06 -45.39
CA LEU A 491 6.02 16.87 -45.26
C LEU A 491 4.96 16.85 -46.35
N SER A 492 4.82 15.74 -47.06
CA SER A 492 3.89 15.53 -48.15
C SER A 492 2.70 14.68 -47.77
N ASP A 493 1.70 14.57 -48.64
CA ASP A 493 0.47 13.79 -48.40
C ASP A 493 0.75 12.38 -47.93
N GLY A 494 0.16 12.01 -46.81
CA GLY A 494 0.34 10.72 -46.10
C GLY A 494 1.56 10.66 -45.17
N ASP A 495 2.49 11.63 -45.20
CA ASP A 495 3.67 11.64 -44.33
C ASP A 495 3.27 11.88 -42.87
N LYS A 496 3.84 11.06 -41.97
CA LYS A 496 3.73 11.22 -40.50
C LYS A 496 4.93 12.01 -40.00
N GLY A 497 4.64 12.93 -39.08
CA GLY A 497 5.69 13.74 -38.50
C GLY A 497 5.19 14.69 -37.42
N SER A 498 5.96 15.74 -37.17
CA SER A 498 5.52 16.79 -36.26
C SER A 498 5.82 18.17 -36.81
N ILE A 499 4.99 19.13 -36.39
CA ILE A 499 5.13 20.56 -36.67
C ILE A 499 5.44 21.29 -35.37
N ILE A 500 6.47 22.15 -35.39
CA ILE A 500 6.83 23.01 -34.25
C ILE A 500 6.69 24.48 -34.73
N VAL A 501 6.05 25.30 -33.88
CA VAL A 501 5.83 26.73 -34.09
C VAL A 501 6.25 27.52 -32.83
N ALA A 502 6.45 28.84 -32.97
CA ALA A 502 6.86 29.69 -31.86
C ALA A 502 5.73 29.97 -30.86
N LYS A 503 4.46 30.01 -31.32
CA LYS A 503 3.28 30.18 -30.46
C LYS A 503 2.21 29.20 -30.85
N THR A 504 1.56 28.58 -29.86
CA THR A 504 0.53 27.58 -30.14
C THR A 504 -0.70 27.70 -29.25
N PRO A 505 -1.92 27.56 -29.82
CA PRO A 505 -3.13 27.39 -29.00
C PRO A 505 -3.34 25.95 -28.52
N PHE A 506 -2.53 24.99 -28.98
CA PHE A 506 -2.63 23.59 -28.63
C PHE A 506 -1.96 23.33 -27.28
N TYR A 507 -2.71 22.77 -26.35
CA TYR A 507 -2.20 22.33 -25.05
C TYR A 507 -1.39 21.04 -25.22
N ALA A 508 -0.15 21.06 -24.79
CA ALA A 508 0.68 19.85 -24.77
C ALA A 508 0.34 18.98 -23.54
N THR A 509 0.37 17.66 -23.71
CA THR A 509 0.14 16.71 -22.63
C THR A 509 1.01 17.02 -21.42
N MET A 510 0.38 17.38 -20.31
CA MET A 510 1.04 17.72 -19.05
C MET A 510 0.04 17.71 -17.89
N GLY A 511 0.51 17.39 -16.66
CA GLY A 511 -0.32 17.46 -15.44
C GLY A 511 -1.56 16.56 -15.47
N GLY A 512 -1.51 15.44 -16.21
CA GLY A 512 -2.61 14.51 -16.38
C GLY A 512 -3.62 14.87 -17.46
N GLN A 513 -3.58 16.09 -18.02
CA GLN A 513 -4.45 16.47 -19.13
C GLN A 513 -3.86 15.99 -20.46
N GLN A 514 -4.67 15.32 -21.29
CA GLN A 514 -4.32 14.92 -22.65
C GLN A 514 -4.05 16.13 -23.54
N GLY A 515 -3.09 16.00 -24.46
CA GLY A 515 -2.77 16.98 -25.49
C GLY A 515 -3.93 17.23 -26.45
N ASP A 516 -4.01 18.44 -26.97
CA ASP A 516 -5.05 18.78 -27.90
C ASP A 516 -4.85 18.13 -29.26
N LYS A 517 -5.97 17.93 -29.92
CA LYS A 517 -6.07 17.52 -31.31
C LYS A 517 -6.65 18.65 -32.15
N GLY A 518 -6.46 18.57 -33.46
CA GLY A 518 -6.99 19.58 -34.36
C GLY A 518 -6.36 19.53 -35.74
N ILE A 519 -6.28 20.68 -36.39
CA ILE A 519 -5.83 20.81 -37.77
C ILE A 519 -4.88 21.98 -37.87
N ILE A 520 -3.79 21.80 -38.62
CA ILE A 520 -2.89 22.88 -39.05
C ILE A 520 -2.97 23.01 -40.59
N LYS A 521 -3.27 24.19 -41.09
CA LYS A 521 -3.44 24.43 -42.53
C LYS A 521 -2.44 25.44 -43.04
N SER A 522 -1.79 25.13 -44.17
CA SER A 522 -1.05 26.10 -44.99
C SER A 522 -1.82 26.42 -46.29
N ALA A 523 -1.27 27.24 -47.15
CA ALA A 523 -1.83 27.49 -48.46
C ALA A 523 -1.77 26.24 -49.38
N THR A 524 -0.89 25.29 -49.09
CA THR A 524 -0.54 24.14 -49.93
C THR A 524 -0.88 22.80 -49.35
N GLY A 525 -1.26 22.74 -48.07
CA GLY A 525 -1.57 21.46 -47.40
C GLY A 525 -2.33 21.58 -46.10
N THR A 526 -2.82 20.41 -45.62
CA THR A 526 -3.53 20.25 -44.35
C THR A 526 -2.86 19.15 -43.57
N PHE A 527 -2.52 19.43 -42.30
CA PHE A 527 -1.95 18.49 -41.33
C PHE A 527 -2.97 18.22 -40.23
N VAL A 528 -3.23 16.95 -39.97
CA VAL A 528 -4.10 16.52 -38.86
C VAL A 528 -3.24 16.26 -37.63
N VAL A 529 -3.51 16.98 -36.56
CA VAL A 529 -2.85 16.81 -35.25
C VAL A 529 -3.58 15.75 -34.47
N GLU A 530 -2.90 14.63 -34.26
CA GLU A 530 -3.42 13.48 -33.46
C GLU A 530 -3.04 13.58 -31.97
N ASP A 531 -1.91 14.24 -31.66
CA ASP A 531 -1.44 14.51 -30.30
C ASP A 531 -0.56 15.77 -30.26
N THR A 532 -0.45 16.36 -29.08
CA THR A 532 0.40 17.52 -28.82
C THR A 532 1.26 17.23 -27.58
N VAL A 533 2.58 17.27 -27.77
CA VAL A 533 3.54 16.86 -26.72
C VAL A 533 4.61 17.91 -26.47
N LYS A 534 5.09 17.99 -25.23
CA LYS A 534 6.23 18.82 -24.86
C LYS A 534 7.53 18.07 -25.15
N VAL A 535 8.48 18.70 -25.86
CA VAL A 535 9.76 18.15 -26.25
C VAL A 535 10.91 19.00 -25.72
N VAL A 536 12.16 18.52 -25.88
CA VAL A 536 13.37 19.20 -25.41
C VAL A 536 13.44 20.62 -25.94
N GLY A 537 14.13 21.53 -25.24
CA GLY A 537 14.27 22.92 -25.60
C GLY A 537 13.01 23.79 -25.35
N ASN A 538 12.13 23.32 -24.42
CA ASN A 538 10.88 24.02 -24.09
C ASN A 538 9.97 24.28 -25.32
N ARG A 539 9.90 23.29 -26.21
CA ARG A 539 9.12 23.30 -27.44
C ARG A 539 7.89 22.43 -27.33
N VAL A 540 6.89 22.72 -28.18
CA VAL A 540 5.69 21.89 -28.33
C VAL A 540 5.66 21.33 -29.75
N ALA A 541 5.62 19.98 -29.85
CA ALA A 541 5.48 19.29 -31.11
C ALA A 541 4.02 18.88 -31.34
N HIS A 542 3.45 19.28 -32.47
CA HIS A 542 2.14 18.86 -32.96
C HIS A 542 2.34 17.59 -33.78
N VAL A 543 2.06 16.44 -33.23
CA VAL A 543 2.30 15.13 -33.85
C VAL A 543 1.08 14.68 -34.64
N GLY A 544 1.31 14.21 -35.87
CA GLY A 544 0.21 13.79 -36.74
C GLY A 544 0.67 13.41 -38.14
N TYR A 545 -0.15 13.74 -39.13
CA TYR A 545 0.15 13.44 -40.55
C TYR A 545 -0.46 14.48 -41.51
N VAL A 546 0.15 14.61 -42.68
CA VAL A 546 -0.42 15.41 -43.76
C VAL A 546 -1.56 14.65 -44.41
N SER A 547 -2.78 15.18 -44.32
CA SER A 547 -3.98 14.58 -44.93
C SER A 547 -4.24 15.01 -46.37
N GLU A 548 -3.64 16.10 -46.78
CA GLU A 548 -3.79 16.64 -48.14
C GLU A 548 -2.65 17.60 -48.43
N GLY A 549 -2.02 17.49 -49.60
CA GLY A 549 -1.04 18.42 -50.12
C GLY A 549 0.34 18.32 -49.47
N MET A 550 0.96 19.48 -49.17
CA MET A 550 2.32 19.55 -48.63
C MET A 550 2.43 20.73 -47.64
N ILE A 551 3.18 20.55 -46.56
CA ILE A 551 3.57 21.64 -45.65
C ILE A 551 5.10 21.75 -45.66
N SER A 552 5.62 22.95 -45.81
CA SER A 552 7.05 23.23 -45.87
C SER A 552 7.52 24.08 -44.68
N SER A 553 8.82 24.01 -44.38
CA SER A 553 9.44 24.92 -43.42
C SER A 553 9.23 26.37 -43.86
N ASP A 554 9.05 27.28 -42.91
CA ASP A 554 8.70 28.69 -43.12
C ASP A 554 7.30 28.99 -43.69
N ASP A 555 6.45 27.97 -43.98
CA ASP A 555 5.06 28.21 -44.36
C ASP A 555 4.33 28.99 -43.25
N GLU A 556 3.45 29.93 -43.68
CA GLU A 556 2.42 30.50 -42.81
C GLU A 556 1.29 29.47 -42.66
N VAL A 557 0.99 29.10 -41.40
CA VAL A 557 -0.01 28.09 -41.07
C VAL A 557 -1.08 28.65 -40.13
N GLU A 558 -2.30 28.23 -40.37
CA GLU A 558 -3.43 28.43 -39.44
C GLU A 558 -3.57 27.21 -38.56
N LEU A 559 -3.49 27.43 -37.24
CA LEU A 559 -3.65 26.42 -36.23
C LEU A 559 -5.09 26.47 -35.72
N HIS A 560 -5.79 25.33 -35.75
CA HIS A 560 -7.17 25.19 -35.29
C HIS A 560 -7.28 24.01 -34.33
N VAL A 561 -7.48 24.29 -33.04
CA VAL A 561 -7.75 23.29 -32.01
C VAL A 561 -9.17 22.74 -32.19
N ASP A 562 -9.36 21.43 -32.00
CA ASP A 562 -10.70 20.85 -31.92
C ASP A 562 -11.44 21.43 -30.71
N LYS A 563 -12.32 22.38 -30.99
CA LYS A 563 -13.08 23.13 -29.97
C LYS A 563 -14.01 22.22 -29.14
N VAL A 564 -14.55 21.18 -29.74
CA VAL A 564 -15.49 20.26 -29.10
C VAL A 564 -14.73 19.37 -28.13
N LEU A 565 -13.62 18.81 -28.59
CA LEU A 565 -12.78 17.96 -27.75
C LEU A 565 -12.16 18.74 -26.58
N ARG A 566 -11.62 19.95 -26.85
CA ARG A 566 -11.08 20.85 -25.84
C ARG A 566 -12.13 21.18 -24.75
N ALA A 567 -13.36 21.51 -25.16
CA ALA A 567 -14.43 21.83 -24.22
C ALA A 567 -14.76 20.63 -23.33
N LYS A 568 -14.81 19.41 -23.87
CA LYS A 568 -15.02 18.18 -23.10
C LYS A 568 -13.88 17.94 -22.11
N THR A 569 -12.63 18.09 -22.54
CA THR A 569 -11.44 17.96 -21.70
C THR A 569 -11.44 18.99 -20.58
N CYS A 570 -11.78 20.26 -20.86
CA CYS A 570 -11.91 21.31 -19.84
C CYS A 570 -12.96 20.98 -18.78
N ARG A 571 -14.12 20.39 -19.18
CA ARG A 571 -15.15 19.94 -18.24
C ARG A 571 -14.63 18.87 -17.32
N ASN A 572 -13.99 17.82 -17.87
CA ASN A 572 -13.42 16.72 -17.10
C ASN A 572 -12.32 17.20 -16.16
N HIS A 573 -11.43 18.11 -16.63
CA HIS A 573 -10.36 18.63 -15.78
C HIS A 573 -10.91 19.52 -14.64
N SER A 574 -11.86 20.38 -14.92
CA SER A 574 -12.49 21.21 -13.88
C SER A 574 -13.28 20.38 -12.86
N ALA A 575 -13.99 19.34 -13.33
CA ALA A 575 -14.68 18.40 -12.44
C ALA A 575 -13.71 17.64 -11.51
N THR A 576 -12.47 17.39 -11.96
CA THR A 576 -11.45 16.74 -11.13
C THR A 576 -11.11 17.55 -9.87
N HIS A 577 -11.00 18.88 -9.98
CA HIS A 577 -10.78 19.76 -8.84
C HIS A 577 -11.95 19.73 -7.84
N LEU A 578 -13.18 19.75 -8.34
CA LEU A 578 -14.37 19.60 -7.50
C LEU A 578 -14.40 18.22 -6.83
N LEU A 579 -14.06 17.15 -7.57
CA LEU A 579 -13.99 15.78 -7.09
C LEU A 579 -12.95 15.64 -5.96
N GLN A 580 -11.73 16.15 -6.14
CA GLN A 580 -10.68 16.10 -5.13
C GLN A 580 -11.16 16.75 -3.82
N LYS A 581 -11.76 17.92 -3.88
CA LYS A 581 -12.26 18.62 -2.70
C LYS A 581 -13.41 17.86 -2.04
N ALA A 582 -14.37 17.35 -2.82
CA ALA A 582 -15.50 16.56 -2.31
C ALA A 582 -15.01 15.26 -1.63
N LEU A 583 -14.04 14.58 -2.20
CA LEU A 583 -13.43 13.40 -1.59
C LEU A 583 -12.80 13.73 -0.23
N ARG A 584 -12.08 14.85 -0.13
CA ARG A 584 -11.49 15.30 1.14
C ARG A 584 -12.55 15.64 2.18
N GLU A 585 -13.70 16.18 1.80
CA GLU A 585 -14.81 16.48 2.70
C GLU A 585 -15.51 15.22 3.21
N VAL A 586 -15.69 14.22 2.34
CA VAL A 586 -16.41 12.98 2.69
C VAL A 586 -15.53 11.97 3.40
N LEU A 587 -14.29 11.79 2.92
CA LEU A 587 -13.37 10.74 3.40
C LEU A 587 -12.34 11.25 4.40
N GLY A 588 -12.03 12.55 4.39
CA GLY A 588 -11.06 13.18 5.27
C GLY A 588 -9.84 13.78 4.56
N THR A 589 -9.09 14.60 5.30
CA THR A 589 -7.97 15.39 4.77
C THR A 589 -6.76 14.59 4.29
N HIS A 590 -6.69 13.29 4.60
CA HIS A 590 -5.66 12.35 4.13
C HIS A 590 -5.77 12.02 2.63
N VAL A 591 -6.90 12.35 2.00
CA VAL A 591 -7.07 12.17 0.56
C VAL A 591 -6.14 13.12 -0.18
N GLU A 592 -5.16 12.56 -0.88
CA GLU A 592 -4.20 13.26 -1.72
C GLU A 592 -4.17 12.63 -3.11
N GLN A 593 -3.92 13.45 -4.13
CA GLN A 593 -3.79 12.95 -5.49
C GLN A 593 -2.54 12.09 -5.63
N ALA A 594 -2.71 10.84 -6.05
CA ALA A 594 -1.63 9.92 -6.42
C ALA A 594 -1.40 9.90 -7.94
N GLY A 595 -2.39 10.32 -8.72
CA GLY A 595 -2.33 10.44 -10.17
C GLY A 595 -3.65 10.96 -10.73
N SER A 596 -3.61 11.50 -11.96
CA SER A 596 -4.82 11.93 -12.65
C SER A 596 -4.66 11.78 -14.16
N TYR A 597 -5.79 11.70 -14.87
CA TYR A 597 -5.82 11.70 -16.34
C TYR A 597 -7.17 12.25 -16.81
N GLN A 598 -7.15 13.22 -17.70
CA GLN A 598 -8.34 13.86 -18.25
C GLN A 598 -8.23 13.90 -19.79
N ASP A 599 -9.26 13.38 -20.45
CA ASP A 599 -9.47 13.47 -21.88
C ASP A 599 -10.89 13.98 -22.20
N GLY A 600 -11.33 13.89 -23.45
CA GLY A 600 -12.69 14.28 -23.86
C GLY A 600 -13.77 13.26 -23.44
N GLU A 601 -13.41 12.07 -23.02
CA GLU A 601 -14.36 11.00 -22.69
C GLU A 601 -14.61 10.92 -21.20
N ARG A 602 -13.53 10.99 -20.37
CA ARG A 602 -13.61 10.79 -18.93
C ARG A 602 -12.53 11.54 -18.16
N THR A 603 -12.70 11.59 -16.85
CA THR A 603 -11.64 11.87 -15.90
C THR A 603 -11.33 10.62 -15.08
N ARG A 604 -10.05 10.38 -14.83
CA ARG A 604 -9.54 9.38 -13.91
C ARG A 604 -8.78 10.08 -12.80
N PHE A 605 -9.11 9.74 -11.57
CA PHE A 605 -8.48 10.32 -10.40
C PHE A 605 -8.04 9.20 -9.45
N ASP A 606 -6.73 9.10 -9.24
CA ASP A 606 -6.10 8.16 -8.32
C ASP A 606 -5.76 8.91 -7.02
N PHE A 607 -6.18 8.39 -5.89
CA PHE A 607 -6.04 9.08 -4.61
C PHE A 607 -5.70 8.13 -3.47
N SER A 608 -5.03 8.67 -2.44
CA SER A 608 -4.69 7.92 -1.22
C SER A 608 -5.95 7.65 -0.39
N HIS A 609 -6.31 6.37 -0.26
CA HIS A 609 -7.35 5.91 0.66
C HIS A 609 -7.21 4.41 0.92
N PHE A 610 -7.51 3.98 2.15
CA PHE A 610 -7.18 2.66 2.68
C PHE A 610 -8.26 1.58 2.46
N SER A 611 -9.49 1.96 2.10
CA SER A 611 -10.63 1.05 1.88
C SER A 611 -11.39 1.38 0.59
N ALA A 612 -12.19 0.43 0.10
CA ALA A 612 -13.18 0.71 -0.92
C ALA A 612 -14.20 1.72 -0.37
N MET A 613 -14.63 2.65 -1.22
CA MET A 613 -15.70 3.56 -0.88
C MET A 613 -17.04 2.81 -0.82
N THR A 614 -17.87 3.18 0.13
CA THR A 614 -19.24 2.70 0.21
C THR A 614 -20.12 3.39 -0.83
N ALA A 615 -21.26 2.76 -1.18
CA ALA A 615 -22.21 3.37 -2.09
C ALA A 615 -22.71 4.74 -1.59
N ASP A 616 -22.87 4.90 -0.27
CA ASP A 616 -23.28 6.16 0.36
C ASP A 616 -22.20 7.23 0.26
N GLU A 617 -20.94 6.90 0.42
CA GLU A 617 -19.82 7.82 0.25
C GLU A 617 -19.71 8.30 -1.20
N ILE A 618 -19.83 7.37 -2.17
CA ILE A 618 -19.85 7.69 -3.60
C ILE A 618 -21.00 8.64 -3.92
N ALA A 619 -22.21 8.33 -3.43
CA ALA A 619 -23.38 9.17 -3.66
C ALA A 619 -23.24 10.58 -3.04
N LYS A 620 -22.62 10.71 -1.85
CA LYS A 620 -22.34 12.00 -1.22
C LYS A 620 -21.34 12.82 -2.02
N VAL A 621 -20.23 12.18 -2.50
CA VAL A 621 -19.23 12.86 -3.35
C VAL A 621 -19.88 13.36 -4.63
N GLU A 622 -20.67 12.53 -5.32
CA GLU A 622 -21.40 12.94 -6.53
C GLU A 622 -22.36 14.12 -6.25
N ALA A 623 -23.09 14.06 -5.14
CA ALA A 623 -24.01 15.11 -4.75
C ALA A 623 -23.31 16.46 -4.54
N ILE A 624 -22.18 16.47 -3.80
CA ILE A 624 -21.38 17.68 -3.57
C ILE A 624 -20.85 18.24 -4.88
N VAL A 625 -20.27 17.41 -5.76
CA VAL A 625 -19.75 17.87 -7.05
C VAL A 625 -20.86 18.49 -7.91
N ASN A 626 -22.02 17.81 -8.02
CA ASN A 626 -23.14 18.32 -8.81
C ASN A 626 -23.78 19.57 -8.17
N GLU A 627 -23.78 19.72 -6.85
CA GLU A 627 -24.19 20.95 -6.17
C GLU A 627 -23.28 22.12 -6.59
N LYS A 628 -21.96 21.95 -6.57
CA LYS A 628 -21.01 22.98 -6.99
C LYS A 628 -21.06 23.29 -8.49
N ILE A 629 -21.47 22.34 -9.31
CA ILE A 629 -21.80 22.57 -10.72
C ILE A 629 -23.05 23.45 -10.84
N ALA A 630 -24.11 23.12 -10.10
CA ALA A 630 -25.38 23.88 -10.12
C ALA A 630 -25.25 25.32 -9.58
N GLU A 631 -24.32 25.55 -8.64
CA GLU A 631 -24.01 26.89 -8.12
C GLU A 631 -23.41 27.81 -9.18
N ALA A 632 -22.93 27.28 -10.31
CA ALA A 632 -22.35 28.04 -11.43
C ALA A 632 -21.23 28.99 -10.98
N ILE A 633 -20.29 28.49 -10.20
CA ILE A 633 -19.20 29.26 -9.60
C ILE A 633 -18.22 29.71 -10.69
N PRO A 634 -17.82 31.00 -10.74
CA PRO A 634 -16.78 31.46 -11.65
C PRO A 634 -15.45 30.72 -11.38
N VAL A 635 -14.77 30.34 -12.47
CA VAL A 635 -13.43 29.73 -12.39
C VAL A 635 -12.39 30.82 -12.69
N GLU A 636 -11.68 31.23 -11.65
CA GLU A 636 -10.70 32.29 -11.72
C GLU A 636 -9.28 31.73 -11.76
N THR A 637 -8.41 32.38 -12.51
CA THR A 637 -7.01 31.99 -12.62
C THR A 637 -6.10 33.17 -12.34
N ALA A 638 -5.07 32.95 -11.51
CA ALA A 638 -4.07 33.96 -11.19
C ALA A 638 -2.65 33.36 -11.27
N VAL A 639 -1.72 34.15 -11.77
CA VAL A 639 -0.29 33.79 -11.80
C VAL A 639 0.40 34.60 -10.73
N MET A 640 1.06 33.91 -9.77
CA MET A 640 1.72 34.52 -8.62
C MET A 640 2.96 33.74 -8.21
N SER A 641 3.77 34.24 -7.28
CA SER A 641 4.88 33.48 -6.73
C SER A 641 4.37 32.28 -5.91
N VAL A 642 5.21 31.24 -5.78
CA VAL A 642 4.85 30.04 -5.00
C VAL A 642 4.49 30.41 -3.56
N ASP A 643 5.22 31.36 -2.94
CA ASP A 643 4.98 31.80 -1.57
C ASP A 643 3.67 32.57 -1.39
N GLU A 644 3.29 33.40 -2.37
CA GLU A 644 1.99 34.06 -2.37
C GLU A 644 0.87 33.04 -2.55
N ALA A 645 1.03 32.09 -3.45
CA ALA A 645 0.04 31.06 -3.70
C ALA A 645 -0.21 30.18 -2.47
N LYS A 646 0.83 29.77 -1.74
CA LYS A 646 0.70 29.04 -0.47
C LYS A 646 -0.07 29.84 0.60
N LYS A 647 0.16 31.15 0.69
CA LYS A 647 -0.57 32.05 1.63
C LYS A 647 -2.06 32.16 1.34
N THR A 648 -2.50 31.91 0.09
CA THR A 648 -3.93 31.86 -0.27
C THR A 648 -4.63 30.59 0.18
N GLY A 649 -3.89 29.60 0.73
CA GLY A 649 -4.40 28.27 1.05
C GLY A 649 -4.56 27.35 -0.15
N ALA A 650 -3.97 27.71 -1.31
CA ALA A 650 -4.04 26.90 -2.50
C ALA A 650 -3.24 25.59 -2.32
N MET A 651 -3.84 24.48 -2.75
CA MET A 651 -3.25 23.15 -2.66
C MET A 651 -2.22 22.95 -3.77
N ALA A 652 -1.01 22.54 -3.42
CA ALA A 652 0.02 22.13 -4.34
C ALA A 652 0.09 20.61 -4.40
N LEU A 653 0.37 20.02 -5.57
CA LEU A 653 0.62 18.59 -5.68
C LEU A 653 1.97 18.24 -5.03
N PHE A 654 1.97 17.19 -4.21
CA PHE A 654 3.20 16.70 -3.59
C PHE A 654 4.15 16.12 -4.66
N GLY A 655 5.43 16.58 -4.62
CA GLY A 655 6.50 16.03 -5.47
C GLY A 655 6.71 16.73 -6.81
N GLU A 656 5.93 17.74 -7.19
CA GLU A 656 6.19 18.55 -8.38
C GLU A 656 7.17 19.71 -8.10
N LYS A 657 8.15 19.90 -9.00
CA LYS A 657 9.04 21.07 -8.98
C LYS A 657 8.34 22.23 -9.66
N TYR A 658 7.94 23.21 -8.87
CA TYR A 658 7.34 24.44 -9.39
C TYR A 658 8.44 25.47 -9.71
N GLY A 659 8.27 26.22 -10.82
CA GLY A 659 9.11 27.37 -11.10
C GLY A 659 8.86 28.55 -10.13
N GLU A 660 9.52 29.68 -10.34
CA GLU A 660 9.34 30.87 -9.49
C GLU A 660 7.86 31.37 -9.44
N LYS A 661 7.11 31.12 -10.51
CA LYS A 661 5.70 31.49 -10.63
C LYS A 661 4.83 30.29 -10.92
N VAL A 662 3.67 30.24 -10.26
CA VAL A 662 2.66 29.19 -10.42
C VAL A 662 1.32 29.79 -10.83
N ARG A 663 0.54 29.03 -11.59
CA ARG A 663 -0.83 29.35 -11.92
C ARG A 663 -1.75 28.70 -10.87
N VAL A 664 -2.56 29.51 -10.20
CA VAL A 664 -3.57 29.07 -9.23
C VAL A 664 -4.94 29.13 -9.90
N VAL A 665 -5.67 28.02 -9.85
CA VAL A 665 -7.06 27.91 -10.31
C VAL A 665 -7.96 27.90 -9.09
N SER A 666 -8.94 28.80 -9.06
CA SER A 666 -9.88 28.93 -7.94
C SER A 666 -11.32 28.78 -8.44
N MET A 667 -12.11 27.99 -7.73
CA MET A 667 -13.55 27.81 -7.92
C MET A 667 -14.25 28.31 -6.63
N GLY A 668 -14.38 29.65 -6.53
CA GLY A 668 -14.79 30.32 -5.30
C GLY A 668 -13.86 29.99 -4.14
N ASP A 669 -14.47 29.74 -2.97
CA ASP A 669 -13.76 29.29 -1.77
C ASP A 669 -13.74 27.76 -1.66
N PHE A 670 -14.43 27.04 -2.57
CA PHE A 670 -14.55 25.59 -2.48
C PHE A 670 -13.25 24.88 -2.87
N SER A 671 -12.63 25.23 -4.02
CA SER A 671 -11.37 24.65 -4.48
C SER A 671 -10.39 25.72 -4.91
N LYS A 672 -9.12 25.62 -4.45
CA LYS A 672 -7.98 26.43 -4.88
C LYS A 672 -6.78 25.55 -5.04
N GLU A 673 -6.25 25.41 -6.25
CA GLU A 673 -5.18 24.47 -6.54
C GLU A 673 -4.17 25.02 -7.56
N PHE A 674 -2.91 24.57 -7.47
CA PHE A 674 -1.89 24.84 -8.47
C PHE A 674 -2.19 24.00 -9.71
N CYS A 675 -2.53 24.62 -10.81
CA CYS A 675 -2.88 23.90 -12.03
C CYS A 675 -2.52 24.68 -13.30
N GLY A 676 -1.74 24.05 -14.20
CA GLY A 676 -1.39 24.57 -15.53
C GLY A 676 -2.36 24.16 -16.63
N GLY A 677 -3.39 23.37 -16.34
CA GLY A 677 -4.33 22.84 -17.33
C GLY A 677 -5.36 23.85 -17.83
N THR A 678 -6.18 23.42 -18.78
CA THR A 678 -7.27 24.21 -19.31
C THR A 678 -8.59 23.89 -18.61
N HIS A 679 -9.38 24.91 -18.32
CA HIS A 679 -10.60 24.80 -17.50
C HIS A 679 -11.80 25.50 -18.15
N VAL A 680 -12.98 25.16 -17.69
CA VAL A 680 -14.21 25.92 -17.96
C VAL A 680 -14.13 27.30 -17.30
N LYS A 681 -14.88 28.26 -17.81
CA LYS A 681 -14.93 29.62 -17.21
C LYS A 681 -15.90 29.68 -16.03
N ASN A 682 -16.82 28.74 -15.95
CA ASN A 682 -17.82 28.63 -14.93
C ASN A 682 -18.15 27.15 -14.65
N THR A 683 -18.30 26.74 -13.38
CA THR A 683 -18.58 25.34 -13.05
C THR A 683 -19.88 24.81 -13.68
N GLY A 684 -20.86 25.69 -13.95
CA GLY A 684 -22.09 25.32 -14.66
C GLY A 684 -21.87 24.78 -16.08
N GLU A 685 -20.74 25.14 -16.74
CA GLU A 685 -20.38 24.60 -18.06
C GLU A 685 -20.02 23.10 -18.03
N ILE A 686 -19.71 22.54 -16.86
CA ILE A 686 -19.50 21.09 -16.65
C ILE A 686 -20.80 20.34 -16.93
N SER A 687 -21.95 20.97 -16.65
CA SER A 687 -23.32 20.49 -16.88
C SER A 687 -23.77 19.39 -15.90
N ALA A 688 -23.11 18.23 -15.90
CA ALA A 688 -23.40 17.11 -15.03
C ALA A 688 -22.11 16.30 -14.74
N PHE A 689 -22.10 15.60 -13.62
CA PHE A 689 -21.00 14.74 -13.21
C PHE A 689 -21.52 13.39 -12.73
N LYS A 690 -20.88 12.29 -13.15
CA LYS A 690 -21.21 10.94 -12.73
C LYS A 690 -19.97 10.09 -12.52
N ILE A 691 -19.84 9.47 -11.34
CA ILE A 691 -18.84 8.44 -11.07
C ILE A 691 -19.33 7.13 -11.70
N ILE A 692 -18.52 6.52 -12.58
CA ILE A 692 -18.84 5.26 -13.27
C ILE A 692 -18.17 4.05 -12.63
N SER A 693 -17.02 4.25 -11.99
CA SER A 693 -16.31 3.17 -11.27
C SER A 693 -15.48 3.70 -10.12
N GLU A 694 -15.32 2.86 -9.08
CA GLU A 694 -14.38 3.02 -7.99
C GLU A 694 -13.67 1.69 -7.77
N SER A 695 -12.33 1.69 -7.75
CA SER A 695 -11.52 0.46 -7.66
C SER A 695 -10.18 0.69 -6.97
N GLY A 696 -9.53 -0.38 -6.50
CA GLY A 696 -8.15 -0.33 -6.01
C GLY A 696 -7.15 -0.46 -7.15
N VAL A 697 -6.11 0.39 -7.14
CA VAL A 697 -5.00 0.36 -8.12
C VAL A 697 -3.75 -0.21 -7.49
N ALA A 698 -3.48 0.21 -6.27
CA ALA A 698 -2.36 -0.27 -5.45
C ALA A 698 -2.80 -0.30 -3.98
N ALA A 699 -1.95 -0.85 -3.11
CA ALA A 699 -2.21 -0.79 -1.68
C ALA A 699 -2.25 0.68 -1.21
N GLY A 700 -3.37 1.08 -0.59
CA GLY A 700 -3.59 2.45 -0.14
C GLY A 700 -3.91 3.46 -1.24
N VAL A 701 -4.08 3.05 -2.50
CA VAL A 701 -4.47 3.93 -3.61
C VAL A 701 -5.77 3.44 -4.25
N ARG A 702 -6.74 4.33 -4.30
CA ARG A 702 -8.05 4.12 -4.94
C ARG A 702 -8.12 4.92 -6.23
N ARG A 703 -8.89 4.43 -7.18
CA ARG A 703 -9.16 5.07 -8.48
C ARG A 703 -10.65 5.33 -8.63
N ILE A 704 -10.98 6.56 -8.99
CA ILE A 704 -12.30 6.93 -9.50
C ILE A 704 -12.18 7.20 -11.00
N GLU A 705 -13.11 6.67 -11.77
CA GLU A 705 -13.39 7.09 -13.12
C GLU A 705 -14.76 7.77 -13.17
N ALA A 706 -14.81 8.95 -13.76
CA ALA A 706 -16.03 9.74 -13.85
C ALA A 706 -16.14 10.42 -15.22
N ILE A 707 -17.36 10.81 -15.56
CA ILE A 707 -17.72 11.45 -16.83
C ILE A 707 -18.48 12.75 -16.56
N THR A 708 -18.45 13.66 -17.53
CA THR A 708 -19.13 14.98 -17.44
C THR A 708 -19.99 15.27 -18.68
N GLY A 709 -20.88 16.22 -18.56
CA GLY A 709 -21.63 16.82 -19.66
C GLY A 709 -22.40 15.80 -20.50
N ASP A 710 -22.23 15.87 -21.83
CA ASP A 710 -22.94 15.02 -22.79
C ASP A 710 -22.69 13.52 -22.55
N ASN A 711 -21.51 13.17 -22.05
CA ASN A 711 -21.18 11.77 -21.76
C ASN A 711 -22.05 11.20 -20.63
N VAL A 712 -22.49 12.03 -19.66
CA VAL A 712 -23.43 11.61 -18.61
C VAL A 712 -24.80 11.28 -19.20
N PHE A 713 -25.29 12.13 -20.11
CA PHE A 713 -26.58 11.89 -20.79
C PHE A 713 -26.52 10.66 -21.67
N ALA A 714 -25.43 10.47 -22.43
CA ALA A 714 -25.22 9.26 -23.23
C ALA A 714 -25.16 7.99 -22.37
N TYR A 715 -24.54 8.05 -21.20
CA TYR A 715 -24.50 6.95 -20.23
C TYR A 715 -25.89 6.59 -19.73
N TYR A 716 -26.70 7.56 -19.33
CA TYR A 716 -28.08 7.30 -18.87
C TYR A 716 -28.98 6.83 -20.00
N ALA A 717 -28.86 7.36 -21.22
CA ALA A 717 -29.60 6.89 -22.39
C ALA A 717 -29.31 5.41 -22.68
N LYS A 718 -28.04 4.99 -22.55
CA LYS A 718 -27.65 3.59 -22.70
C LYS A 718 -28.27 2.70 -21.61
N LEU A 719 -28.23 3.13 -20.33
CA LEU A 719 -28.86 2.40 -19.23
C LEU A 719 -30.37 2.29 -19.40
N GLU A 720 -31.03 3.37 -19.88
CA GLU A 720 -32.45 3.36 -20.18
C GLU A 720 -32.80 2.36 -21.30
N ASP A 721 -31.99 2.31 -22.35
CA ASP A 721 -32.18 1.33 -23.45
C ASP A 721 -31.98 -0.11 -22.97
N GLU A 722 -30.94 -0.38 -22.18
CA GLU A 722 -30.71 -1.71 -21.57
C GLU A 722 -31.88 -2.12 -20.65
N LEU A 723 -32.38 -1.18 -19.84
CA LEU A 723 -33.55 -1.43 -18.97
C LEU A 723 -34.80 -1.71 -19.76
N ASN A 724 -35.05 -0.97 -20.86
CA ASN A 724 -36.15 -1.19 -21.77
C ASN A 724 -36.05 -2.57 -22.47
N GLN A 725 -34.85 -2.95 -22.90
CA GLN A 725 -34.60 -4.26 -23.50
C GLN A 725 -34.84 -5.39 -22.49
N ALA A 726 -34.33 -5.27 -21.25
CA ALA A 726 -34.59 -6.26 -20.22
C ALA A 726 -36.09 -6.41 -19.90
N ALA A 727 -36.79 -5.28 -19.77
CA ALA A 727 -38.26 -5.30 -19.56
C ALA A 727 -39.01 -5.98 -20.70
N LYS A 728 -38.60 -5.75 -21.97
CA LYS A 728 -39.19 -6.39 -23.14
C LYS A 728 -38.99 -7.92 -23.15
N VAL A 729 -37.80 -8.40 -22.76
CA VAL A 729 -37.48 -9.84 -22.66
C VAL A 729 -38.48 -10.57 -21.76
N VAL A 730 -38.74 -9.96 -20.56
CA VAL A 730 -39.67 -10.54 -19.58
C VAL A 730 -41.15 -10.13 -19.80
N LYS A 731 -41.46 -9.45 -20.92
CA LYS A 731 -42.80 -8.95 -21.28
C LYS A 731 -43.38 -8.03 -20.20
N SER A 732 -42.58 -7.06 -19.75
CA SER A 732 -42.92 -6.06 -18.74
C SER A 732 -42.66 -4.65 -19.23
N THR A 733 -42.92 -3.65 -18.39
CA THR A 733 -42.42 -2.27 -18.51
C THR A 733 -41.26 -2.04 -17.53
N PRO A 734 -40.37 -1.08 -17.77
CA PRO A 734 -39.32 -0.76 -16.84
C PRO A 734 -39.80 -0.53 -15.39
N ALA A 735 -40.92 0.15 -15.22
CA ALA A 735 -41.52 0.43 -13.90
C ALA A 735 -41.95 -0.85 -13.14
N ASN A 736 -42.34 -1.89 -13.83
CA ASN A 736 -42.84 -3.14 -13.26
C ASN A 736 -41.83 -4.28 -13.44
N LEU A 737 -40.58 -4.00 -13.82
CA LEU A 737 -39.59 -5.03 -14.16
C LEU A 737 -39.23 -5.89 -12.94
N VAL A 738 -39.02 -5.26 -11.78
CA VAL A 738 -38.65 -5.96 -10.54
C VAL A 738 -39.78 -6.91 -10.12
N ASP A 739 -41.03 -6.42 -10.04
CA ASP A 739 -42.18 -7.24 -9.65
C ASP A 739 -42.38 -8.42 -10.62
N ARG A 740 -42.16 -8.17 -11.91
CA ARG A 740 -42.24 -9.24 -12.93
C ARG A 740 -41.14 -10.30 -12.77
N LEU A 741 -39.93 -9.90 -12.47
CA LEU A 741 -38.82 -10.80 -12.21
C LEU A 741 -39.05 -11.64 -10.95
N GLU A 742 -39.54 -11.02 -9.87
CA GLU A 742 -39.88 -11.72 -8.63
C GLU A 742 -40.97 -12.76 -8.88
N HIS A 743 -42.00 -12.38 -9.63
CA HIS A 743 -43.08 -13.31 -10.02
C HIS A 743 -42.55 -14.47 -10.86
N LEU A 744 -41.70 -14.21 -11.87
CA LEU A 744 -41.09 -15.27 -12.71
C LEU A 744 -40.19 -16.20 -11.90
N MET A 745 -39.47 -15.70 -10.94
CA MET A 745 -38.64 -16.51 -10.05
C MET A 745 -39.49 -17.39 -9.12
N ALA A 746 -40.61 -16.86 -8.61
CA ALA A 746 -41.56 -17.64 -7.83
C ALA A 746 -42.24 -18.73 -8.67
N GLU A 747 -42.67 -18.42 -9.91
CA GLU A 747 -43.24 -19.34 -10.86
C GLU A 747 -42.25 -20.46 -11.26
N LEU A 748 -40.98 -20.09 -11.53
CA LEU A 748 -39.94 -21.07 -11.81
C LEU A 748 -39.73 -22.04 -10.64
N LYS A 749 -39.69 -21.54 -9.41
CA LYS A 749 -39.53 -22.36 -8.22
C LYS A 749 -40.73 -23.28 -8.01
N ALA A 750 -41.95 -22.80 -8.26
CA ALA A 750 -43.17 -23.61 -8.19
C ALA A 750 -43.17 -24.73 -9.24
N LEU A 751 -42.80 -24.39 -10.49
CA LEU A 751 -42.72 -25.37 -11.58
C LEU A 751 -41.62 -26.42 -11.35
N GLN A 752 -40.49 -26.03 -10.75
CA GLN A 752 -39.46 -26.98 -10.36
C GLN A 752 -39.98 -27.97 -9.31
N SER A 753 -40.64 -27.47 -8.27
CA SER A 753 -41.23 -28.30 -7.21
C SER A 753 -42.34 -29.22 -7.76
N GLU A 754 -43.18 -28.71 -8.66
CA GLU A 754 -44.22 -29.51 -9.33
C GLU A 754 -43.60 -30.60 -10.21
N ASN A 755 -42.55 -30.28 -10.95
CA ASN A 755 -41.82 -31.25 -11.78
C ASN A 755 -41.22 -32.37 -10.93
N GLU A 756 -40.57 -32.00 -9.76
CA GLU A 756 -40.08 -33.02 -8.82
C GLU A 756 -41.18 -33.88 -8.24
N SER A 757 -42.32 -33.28 -7.88
CA SER A 757 -43.50 -34.01 -7.40
C SER A 757 -44.08 -34.95 -8.46
N LEU A 758 -44.20 -34.47 -9.72
CA LEU A 758 -44.69 -35.30 -10.86
C LEU A 758 -43.73 -36.44 -11.17
N LYS A 759 -42.42 -36.20 -11.16
CA LYS A 759 -41.39 -37.25 -11.32
C LYS A 759 -41.49 -38.31 -10.22
N SER A 760 -41.66 -37.88 -8.97
CA SER A 760 -41.83 -38.79 -7.83
C SER A 760 -43.12 -39.60 -7.95
N LYS A 761 -44.20 -38.98 -8.37
CA LYS A 761 -45.49 -39.65 -8.60
C LYS A 761 -45.42 -40.64 -9.76
N ALA A 762 -44.81 -40.24 -10.90
CA ALA A 762 -44.60 -41.14 -12.05
C ALA A 762 -43.75 -42.37 -11.68
N ALA A 763 -42.71 -42.15 -10.85
CA ALA A 763 -41.88 -43.23 -10.33
C ALA A 763 -42.67 -44.22 -9.43
N LYS A 764 -43.58 -43.68 -8.59
CA LYS A 764 -44.48 -44.51 -7.76
C LYS A 764 -45.48 -45.29 -8.61
N ASP A 765 -46.09 -44.67 -9.62
CA ASP A 765 -47.05 -45.29 -10.51
C ASP A 765 -46.39 -46.33 -11.42
N ALA A 766 -45.14 -46.13 -11.87
CA ALA A 766 -44.37 -47.09 -12.67
C ALA A 766 -43.98 -48.36 -11.91
N LEU A 767 -43.96 -48.30 -10.56
CA LEU A 767 -43.67 -49.48 -9.72
C LEU A 767 -44.79 -50.52 -9.69
N GLY A 768 -46.01 -50.16 -9.94
CA GLY A 768 -47.16 -51.09 -9.89
C GLY A 768 -47.19 -51.98 -8.64
N ASP A 769 -47.59 -53.21 -8.75
CA ASP A 769 -47.56 -54.17 -7.67
C ASP A 769 -46.20 -54.94 -7.64
N VAL A 770 -45.12 -54.23 -7.48
CA VAL A 770 -43.71 -54.77 -7.51
C VAL A 770 -43.48 -55.82 -6.43
N MET A 771 -44.32 -55.86 -5.40
CA MET A 771 -44.24 -56.89 -4.34
C MET A 771 -44.52 -58.33 -4.89
N ASP A 772 -45.16 -58.49 -6.06
CA ASP A 772 -45.29 -59.79 -6.70
C ASP A 772 -43.94 -60.33 -7.25
N GLN A 773 -42.93 -59.50 -7.37
CA GLN A 773 -41.56 -59.88 -7.83
C GLN A 773 -40.60 -60.30 -6.71
N VAL A 774 -41.12 -60.39 -5.50
CA VAL A 774 -40.29 -60.81 -4.37
C VAL A 774 -39.93 -62.28 -4.54
N ALA A 775 -38.62 -62.53 -4.55
CA ALA A 775 -38.06 -63.89 -4.55
C ALA A 775 -37.46 -64.23 -3.17
N GLU A 776 -37.53 -65.48 -2.78
CA GLU A 776 -36.86 -65.97 -1.59
C GLU A 776 -35.53 -66.65 -1.98
N VAL A 777 -34.43 -66.22 -1.37
CA VAL A 777 -33.06 -66.77 -1.60
C VAL A 777 -32.53 -67.23 -0.27
N LYS A 778 -32.37 -68.50 -0.05
CA LYS A 778 -31.89 -69.12 1.20
C LYS A 778 -32.55 -68.52 2.46
N GLY A 779 -33.84 -68.28 2.43
CA GLY A 779 -34.57 -67.74 3.60
C GLY A 779 -34.55 -66.19 3.72
N VAL A 780 -33.90 -65.47 2.81
CA VAL A 780 -33.88 -64.01 2.74
C VAL A 780 -34.74 -63.54 1.54
N LYS A 781 -35.65 -62.62 1.76
CA LYS A 781 -36.45 -62.02 0.67
C LYS A 781 -35.58 -61.07 -0.17
N LEU A 782 -35.65 -61.20 -1.47
CA LEU A 782 -35.03 -60.32 -2.44
C LEU A 782 -36.10 -59.66 -3.32
N LEU A 783 -36.17 -58.35 -3.30
CA LEU A 783 -36.90 -57.58 -4.32
C LEU A 783 -35.90 -56.94 -5.27
N ALA A 784 -35.83 -57.42 -6.50
CA ALA A 784 -34.94 -56.87 -7.52
C ALA A 784 -35.81 -56.39 -8.72
N THR A 785 -35.80 -55.09 -8.97
CA THR A 785 -36.69 -54.47 -9.99
C THR A 785 -36.03 -53.30 -10.71
N SER A 786 -36.66 -52.85 -11.79
CA SER A 786 -36.21 -51.65 -12.51
C SER A 786 -37.34 -50.66 -12.69
N VAL A 787 -36.96 -49.35 -12.72
CA VAL A 787 -37.86 -48.24 -13.01
C VAL A 787 -37.18 -47.31 -14.01
N ASP A 788 -37.93 -46.63 -14.85
CA ASP A 788 -37.37 -45.71 -15.83
C ASP A 788 -37.52 -44.25 -15.35
N GLY A 789 -36.55 -43.39 -15.69
CA GLY A 789 -36.63 -41.94 -15.49
C GLY A 789 -36.41 -41.44 -14.06
N VAL A 790 -35.96 -42.30 -13.14
CA VAL A 790 -35.72 -41.96 -11.73
C VAL A 790 -34.23 -41.68 -11.49
N ASP A 791 -33.93 -40.51 -10.94
CA ASP A 791 -32.56 -40.17 -10.55
C ASP A 791 -32.14 -40.91 -9.26
N MET A 792 -30.86 -40.72 -8.87
CA MET A 792 -30.30 -41.40 -7.69
C MET A 792 -31.00 -41.02 -6.36
N ASN A 793 -31.51 -39.79 -6.25
CA ASN A 793 -32.24 -39.37 -5.03
C ASN A 793 -33.63 -40.02 -4.98
N GLY A 794 -34.33 -40.01 -6.10
CA GLY A 794 -35.62 -40.71 -6.22
C GLY A 794 -35.49 -42.23 -5.97
N LEU A 795 -34.35 -42.84 -6.39
CA LEU A 795 -34.10 -44.26 -6.12
C LEU A 795 -33.84 -44.54 -4.63
N ARG A 796 -33.25 -43.59 -3.87
CA ARG A 796 -33.10 -43.73 -2.43
C ARG A 796 -34.43 -43.74 -1.72
N ASP A 797 -35.28 -42.74 -2.00
CA ASP A 797 -36.60 -42.61 -1.41
C ASP A 797 -37.45 -43.84 -1.72
N LEU A 798 -37.34 -44.31 -2.97
CA LEU A 798 -38.03 -45.52 -3.44
C LEU A 798 -37.51 -46.77 -2.73
N GLY A 799 -36.22 -46.90 -2.58
CA GLY A 799 -35.55 -48.00 -1.92
C GLY A 799 -35.96 -48.12 -0.44
N ASP A 800 -36.00 -46.97 0.27
CA ASP A 800 -36.45 -46.93 1.67
C ASP A 800 -37.93 -47.33 1.80
N GLN A 801 -38.83 -46.88 0.90
CA GLN A 801 -40.24 -47.26 0.88
C GLN A 801 -40.44 -48.76 0.58
N LEU A 802 -39.67 -49.29 -0.37
CA LEU A 802 -39.74 -50.72 -0.70
C LEU A 802 -39.15 -51.62 0.37
N LYS A 803 -38.09 -51.15 1.01
CA LYS A 803 -37.49 -51.86 2.17
C LYS A 803 -38.46 -51.95 3.34
N GLU A 804 -39.19 -50.83 3.61
CA GLU A 804 -40.25 -50.81 4.63
C GLU A 804 -41.41 -51.77 4.29
N LYS A 805 -41.86 -51.77 3.03
CA LYS A 805 -42.94 -52.68 2.56
C LYS A 805 -42.51 -54.15 2.57
N LEU A 806 -41.25 -54.43 2.20
CA LEU A 806 -40.71 -55.81 2.20
C LEU A 806 -40.60 -56.38 3.65
N GLY A 807 -40.48 -55.51 4.61
CA GLY A 807 -40.29 -55.83 6.03
C GLY A 807 -38.85 -56.29 6.31
N ASP A 808 -38.51 -57.51 5.88
CA ASP A 808 -37.18 -58.05 6.07
C ASP A 808 -36.64 -58.64 4.77
N GLY A 809 -35.41 -58.24 4.37
CA GLY A 809 -34.80 -58.66 3.13
C GLY A 809 -33.86 -57.69 2.48
N VAL A 810 -33.66 -57.85 1.18
CA VAL A 810 -32.79 -57.04 0.34
C VAL A 810 -33.60 -56.42 -0.81
N VAL A 811 -33.43 -55.14 -1.03
CA VAL A 811 -34.04 -54.42 -2.17
C VAL A 811 -32.93 -54.00 -3.14
N VAL A 812 -33.09 -54.26 -4.42
CA VAL A 812 -32.22 -53.81 -5.50
C VAL A 812 -33.11 -53.10 -6.55
N ILE A 813 -32.80 -51.87 -6.85
CA ILE A 813 -33.51 -51.08 -7.88
C ILE A 813 -32.50 -50.54 -8.88
N ALA A 814 -32.83 -50.71 -10.15
CA ALA A 814 -32.13 -50.11 -11.27
C ALA A 814 -32.99 -49.05 -11.94
N SER A 815 -32.41 -47.97 -12.39
CA SER A 815 -33.10 -46.96 -13.21
C SER A 815 -32.25 -46.51 -14.39
N SER A 816 -32.92 -46.29 -15.52
CA SER A 816 -32.34 -45.58 -16.65
C SER A 816 -32.85 -44.13 -16.63
N CYS A 817 -31.95 -43.17 -16.49
CA CYS A 817 -32.30 -41.76 -16.51
C CYS A 817 -31.26 -41.00 -17.36
N ASP A 818 -31.70 -40.22 -18.36
CA ASP A 818 -30.87 -39.45 -19.28
C ASP A 818 -29.73 -40.27 -19.93
N GLY A 819 -29.99 -41.53 -20.30
CA GLY A 819 -29.02 -42.43 -20.91
C GLY A 819 -27.96 -42.99 -19.96
N LYS A 820 -28.09 -42.74 -18.67
CA LYS A 820 -27.24 -43.29 -17.59
C LYS A 820 -28.03 -44.29 -16.77
N VAL A 821 -27.34 -45.24 -16.19
CA VAL A 821 -27.95 -46.22 -15.26
C VAL A 821 -27.61 -45.81 -13.83
N ASN A 822 -28.63 -45.80 -12.99
CA ASN A 822 -28.47 -45.68 -11.54
C ASN A 822 -28.88 -47.01 -10.89
N LEU A 823 -28.09 -47.50 -9.98
CA LEU A 823 -28.32 -48.72 -9.20
C LEU A 823 -28.29 -48.41 -7.71
N ILE A 824 -29.22 -48.95 -6.94
CA ILE A 824 -29.21 -48.92 -5.50
C ILE A 824 -29.50 -50.30 -4.93
N ALA A 825 -28.81 -50.70 -3.86
CA ALA A 825 -29.12 -51.87 -3.07
C ALA A 825 -29.22 -51.49 -1.59
N MET A 826 -30.22 -52.01 -0.93
CA MET A 826 -30.48 -51.84 0.50
C MET A 826 -30.74 -53.17 1.17
N ALA A 827 -30.18 -53.42 2.36
CA ALA A 827 -30.37 -54.62 3.14
C ALA A 827 -30.84 -54.26 4.57
N THR A 828 -31.75 -55.02 5.11
CA THR A 828 -32.21 -54.96 6.49
C THR A 828 -31.17 -55.57 7.45
N ASP A 829 -31.28 -55.28 8.74
CA ASP A 829 -30.32 -55.78 9.74
C ASP A 829 -30.33 -57.33 9.81
N ASN A 830 -31.51 -57.96 9.72
CA ASN A 830 -31.64 -59.43 9.73
C ASN A 830 -31.02 -60.03 8.46
N ALA A 831 -31.26 -59.41 7.26
CA ALA A 831 -30.65 -59.89 6.01
C ALA A 831 -29.11 -59.76 6.08
N MET A 832 -28.57 -58.69 6.71
CA MET A 832 -27.13 -58.53 6.93
C MET A 832 -26.58 -59.60 7.90
N ALA A 833 -27.31 -59.94 8.98
CA ALA A 833 -26.96 -61.01 9.87
C ALA A 833 -26.91 -62.39 9.20
N ALA A 834 -27.78 -62.62 8.15
CA ALA A 834 -27.76 -63.81 7.31
C ALA A 834 -26.62 -63.84 6.29
N GLY A 835 -25.86 -62.75 6.15
CA GLY A 835 -24.69 -62.66 5.24
C GLY A 835 -24.87 -61.68 4.06
N ALA A 836 -26.05 -61.08 3.89
CA ALA A 836 -26.26 -60.09 2.84
C ALA A 836 -25.42 -58.82 3.03
N HIS A 837 -24.85 -58.27 1.94
CA HIS A 837 -24.03 -57.11 1.99
C HIS A 837 -24.27 -56.24 0.76
N ALA A 838 -25.01 -55.12 0.90
CA ALA A 838 -25.38 -54.23 -0.19
C ALA A 838 -24.21 -53.74 -1.05
N GLY A 839 -23.06 -53.40 -0.43
CA GLY A 839 -21.84 -52.99 -1.12
C GLY A 839 -21.25 -54.03 -2.07
N ASN A 840 -21.24 -55.31 -1.60
CA ASN A 840 -20.77 -56.45 -2.42
C ASN A 840 -21.74 -56.76 -3.56
N LEU A 841 -23.05 -56.70 -3.25
CA LEU A 841 -24.10 -56.89 -4.21
C LEU A 841 -24.07 -55.89 -5.37
N ILE A 842 -23.96 -54.61 -5.04
CA ILE A 842 -23.78 -53.54 -6.02
C ILE A 842 -22.51 -53.74 -6.86
N LYS A 843 -21.37 -54.16 -6.30
CA LYS A 843 -20.15 -54.44 -7.03
C LYS A 843 -20.32 -55.57 -8.04
N ALA A 844 -21.08 -56.61 -7.67
CA ALA A 844 -21.35 -57.74 -8.57
C ALA A 844 -22.21 -57.33 -9.78
N ILE A 845 -23.27 -56.54 -9.57
CA ILE A 845 -24.26 -56.18 -10.62
C ILE A 845 -23.83 -54.95 -11.43
N ALA A 846 -23.02 -54.03 -10.91
CA ALA A 846 -22.62 -52.79 -11.59
C ALA A 846 -21.82 -53.04 -12.87
N SER A 847 -21.05 -54.14 -12.94
CA SER A 847 -20.29 -54.54 -14.11
C SER A 847 -21.20 -54.82 -15.35
N LYS A 848 -22.41 -55.32 -15.14
CA LYS A 848 -23.39 -55.61 -16.21
C LYS A 848 -23.89 -54.35 -16.91
N VAL A 849 -23.95 -53.25 -16.18
CA VAL A 849 -24.39 -51.95 -16.73
C VAL A 849 -23.22 -51.06 -17.17
N GLY A 850 -22.01 -51.61 -17.26
CA GLY A 850 -20.80 -50.86 -17.67
C GLY A 850 -20.44 -49.78 -16.67
N GLY A 851 -20.59 -50.05 -15.39
CA GLY A 851 -20.41 -49.11 -14.32
C GLY A 851 -19.62 -49.66 -13.13
N GLY A 852 -19.52 -48.84 -12.09
CA GLY A 852 -18.87 -49.16 -10.81
C GLY A 852 -19.52 -48.45 -9.68
N GLY A 853 -19.41 -49.01 -8.47
CA GLY A 853 -19.97 -48.44 -7.27
C GLY A 853 -19.64 -49.24 -6.05
N GLY A 854 -20.22 -48.88 -4.94
CA GLY A 854 -20.02 -49.52 -3.65
C GLY A 854 -20.78 -48.81 -2.56
N GLY A 855 -20.56 -49.19 -1.33
CA GLY A 855 -21.21 -48.60 -0.16
C GLY A 855 -21.09 -49.48 1.06
N ARG A 856 -21.89 -49.16 2.04
CA ARG A 856 -21.93 -49.84 3.36
C ARG A 856 -22.74 -51.17 3.25
N PRO A 857 -22.66 -52.08 4.23
CA PRO A 857 -23.43 -53.29 4.21
C PRO A 857 -24.96 -53.09 4.10
N ASN A 858 -25.49 -52.04 4.70
CA ASN A 858 -26.91 -51.71 4.70
C ASN A 858 -27.41 -50.95 3.46
N MET A 859 -26.52 -50.19 2.74
CA MET A 859 -26.89 -49.43 1.55
C MET A 859 -25.67 -49.17 0.65
N ALA A 860 -25.84 -49.36 -0.64
CA ALA A 860 -24.82 -49.11 -1.62
C ALA A 860 -25.42 -48.61 -2.95
N GLN A 861 -24.60 -47.91 -3.73
CA GLN A 861 -25.04 -47.28 -5.00
C GLN A 861 -23.97 -47.48 -6.09
N ALA A 862 -24.41 -47.50 -7.32
CA ALA A 862 -23.54 -47.49 -8.50
C ALA A 862 -24.16 -46.68 -9.66
N GLY A 863 -23.27 -46.14 -10.49
CA GLY A 863 -23.65 -45.58 -11.81
C GLY A 863 -23.17 -46.48 -12.94
N GLY A 864 -23.86 -46.47 -14.07
CA GLY A 864 -23.48 -47.21 -15.27
C GLY A 864 -23.74 -46.41 -16.53
N LYS A 865 -23.17 -46.87 -17.67
CA LYS A 865 -23.30 -46.24 -18.99
C LYS A 865 -24.10 -47.07 -19.99
N ASN A 866 -24.51 -48.31 -19.61
CA ASN A 866 -25.20 -49.24 -20.48
C ASN A 866 -26.61 -49.57 -19.96
N PRO A 867 -27.68 -48.86 -20.36
CA PRO A 867 -29.06 -49.16 -19.96
C PRO A 867 -29.54 -50.54 -20.41
N ALA A 868 -29.05 -51.05 -21.53
CA ALA A 868 -29.45 -52.39 -22.03
C ALA A 868 -28.98 -53.54 -21.11
N GLY A 869 -28.05 -53.29 -20.19
CA GLY A 869 -27.55 -54.23 -19.19
C GLY A 869 -28.38 -54.29 -17.89
N ILE A 870 -29.42 -53.47 -17.73
CA ILE A 870 -30.30 -53.47 -16.55
C ILE A 870 -30.96 -54.84 -16.30
N PRO A 871 -31.57 -55.53 -17.30
CA PRO A 871 -32.16 -56.85 -17.08
C PRO A 871 -31.15 -57.88 -16.55
N ASP A 872 -29.91 -57.84 -17.08
CA ASP A 872 -28.85 -58.74 -16.67
C ASP A 872 -28.36 -58.40 -15.24
N ALA A 873 -28.30 -57.13 -14.88
CA ALA A 873 -27.96 -56.70 -13.53
C ALA A 873 -29.03 -57.13 -12.49
N ILE A 874 -30.31 -57.04 -12.85
CA ILE A 874 -31.43 -57.49 -11.98
C ILE A 874 -31.37 -58.99 -11.82
N ALA A 875 -31.17 -59.77 -12.89
CA ALA A 875 -31.06 -61.20 -12.86
C ALA A 875 -29.86 -61.69 -12.04
N GLU A 876 -28.72 -61.03 -12.22
CA GLU A 876 -27.46 -61.30 -11.45
C GLU A 876 -27.58 -61.02 -9.96
N ALA A 877 -28.47 -60.10 -9.55
CA ALA A 877 -28.67 -59.75 -8.14
C ALA A 877 -29.11 -61.01 -7.29
N LYS A 878 -29.88 -61.89 -7.86
CA LYS A 878 -30.29 -63.15 -7.19
C LYS A 878 -29.12 -64.10 -6.99
N THR A 879 -28.31 -64.30 -8.05
CA THR A 879 -27.15 -65.21 -8.01
C THR A 879 -26.08 -64.63 -7.06
N ALA A 880 -25.85 -63.32 -7.13
CA ALA A 880 -24.86 -62.66 -6.27
C ALA A 880 -25.29 -62.73 -4.79
N LEU A 881 -26.57 -62.53 -4.45
CA LEU A 881 -27.06 -62.64 -3.09
C LEU A 881 -26.99 -64.10 -2.59
N GLU A 882 -27.33 -65.10 -3.45
CA GLU A 882 -27.23 -66.51 -3.10
C GLU A 882 -25.82 -66.96 -2.71
N GLY A 883 -24.80 -66.38 -3.41
CA GLY A 883 -23.41 -66.60 -3.12
C GLY A 883 -22.89 -65.95 -1.81
N MET A 884 -23.61 -64.98 -1.29
CA MET A 884 -23.27 -64.27 -0.06
C MET A 884 -23.89 -64.85 1.17
N LEU A 885 -25.09 -65.43 1.06
CA LEU A 885 -25.84 -65.99 2.14
C LEU A 885 -25.21 -67.36 2.56
N LYS A 886 -25.12 -67.53 3.87
CA LYS A 886 -24.59 -68.77 4.49
C LYS A 886 -25.52 -69.98 4.35
#